data_48798515af6f14fd59feadb328d8391a
#
_entry.id   48798515af6f14fd59feadb328d8391a
#
_cell.length_a   1.000
_cell.length_b   1.000
_cell.length_c   1.000
_cell.angle_alpha   90.00
_cell.angle_beta   90.00
_cell.angle_gamma   90.00
#
_symmetry.space_group_name_H-M   'P 1'
#
loop_
_entity.id
_entity.type
_entity.pdbx_description
1 polymer ?
#
loop_
_entity_poly.entity_id
_entity_poly.type
_entity_poly.pdbx_seq_one_letter_code
_entity_poly.pdbx_strand_id
1 'polypeptide(L)'
;MTSNHLLLYHLAELMLEQQQHILTVDLLFDDEQIVDFVKSIQIDSPYQQMLLEGVLTESVRDEELFVSFTVEGYFHFLLGEVIFDQSEGKDHTYLIELLRSNRLNGVKEGVEQCLIQEVNQGKLERLVSLIDVGGVAEQVARFPLVHAFMKNRVKDVFNILMENPSVHDWNVIKHVREILSSNQKQQVVDQLDGIIKESHQLRQTINELLESKNEIEFTEVLTLISFYSDLNALDQAKQYYTRFIDEAEKRHDQNLLAVALEQLGDSEYKRSGHDGYKAAMAALTRAAEIRESEATPQKDKLKNTYRLLGFAYLSLGLQVVKSTEYFEKAKATMLEEASDSAELAEINLYIGLVNFWRGLRGVGRWGHADPSLLEGLEVDLFEYADSQFQQAFNYHFKYLGKTHPQTFKALHYLQENRYAMGNYELAIPWLKKYTDSLPFKSKEHTDNFYRYCLVVSLEERAKQLALAEPQKALALIQEAFQYILNYDEGDEIASRLTNVKKQIKAGKIEEPVYPNNEELPALEKETTYQGIWKKWQFAEELKGFQTNNWMVSGHGVWFFNMEKKQLVFWDNKKNSLSTYHPTNWPEGSGRLIYDQKNRLFYAWSSIRSTVFELSSPEGNWNRLSYGVHDVHACGASFAFDPINNRLYEFGGYGYFTYKNWLWVYDLEERKWIQLKENKPGISPYPRNGQLLPIENGNKALLISGIGSDTGIQREHKARLGLASATDVGYFTWLRDAHELDLTNMEWKNILPANQESIRHEGAMGYIEKHNMVMNWAGNIPSPKFGQEATIVNHGSSWNLKDDKGFKLINFKGDLFPSSGGYFISFPENKFLLYKINEEIYKLELTSL
;
A
#
# COMPACT_ATOMS: atom_id res chain seq x y z
N MET A 1 50.00 5.79 -4.24
CA MET A 1 49.53 4.48 -4.72
C MET A 1 50.52 3.40 -4.25
N THR A 2 50.02 2.18 -3.95
CA THR A 2 50.94 1.03 -3.72
C THR A 2 51.49 0.54 -5.05
N SER A 3 52.61 -0.19 -5.05
CA SER A 3 53.18 -0.75 -6.26
C SER A 3 52.22 -1.67 -7.02
N ASN A 4 51.40 -2.44 -6.30
CA ASN A 4 50.34 -3.28 -6.88
C ASN A 4 49.26 -2.48 -7.58
N HIS A 5 48.80 -1.41 -6.96
CA HIS A 5 47.78 -0.53 -7.57
C HIS A 5 48.33 0.21 -8.82
N LEU A 6 49.59 0.62 -8.77
CA LEU A 6 50.24 1.28 -9.90
C LEU A 6 50.40 0.35 -11.11
N LEU A 7 50.78 -0.93 -10.87
CA LEU A 7 50.81 -1.96 -11.90
C LEU A 7 49.42 -2.14 -12.56
N LEU A 8 48.38 -2.32 -11.73
CA LEU A 8 47.02 -2.57 -12.23
C LEU A 8 46.47 -1.36 -13.00
N TYR A 9 46.81 -0.14 -12.56
CA TYR A 9 46.45 1.10 -13.23
C TYR A 9 47.08 1.16 -14.63
N HIS A 10 48.44 0.93 -14.76
CA HIS A 10 49.11 0.95 -16.04
C HIS A 10 48.70 -0.21 -16.97
N LEU A 11 48.32 -1.36 -16.42
CA LEU A 11 47.70 -2.42 -17.21
C LEU A 11 46.36 -2.00 -17.81
N ALA A 12 45.52 -1.34 -17.03
CA ALA A 12 44.23 -0.82 -17.53
C ALA A 12 44.46 0.28 -18.58
N GLU A 13 45.47 1.14 -18.39
CA GLU A 13 45.87 2.18 -19.36
C GLU A 13 46.34 1.55 -20.69
N LEU A 14 47.21 0.55 -20.64
CA LEU A 14 47.68 -0.15 -21.82
C LEU A 14 46.54 -0.89 -22.55
N MET A 15 45.63 -1.53 -21.80
CA MET A 15 44.43 -2.17 -22.36
C MET A 15 43.52 -1.15 -23.09
N LEU A 16 43.38 0.06 -22.55
CA LEU A 16 42.63 1.14 -23.18
C LEU A 16 43.31 1.59 -24.49
N GLU A 17 44.62 1.79 -24.49
CA GLU A 17 45.37 2.18 -25.66
C GLU A 17 45.35 1.12 -26.77
N GLN A 18 45.53 -0.16 -26.38
CA GLN A 18 45.48 -1.29 -27.33
C GLN A 18 44.05 -1.68 -27.75
N GLN A 19 43.05 -1.13 -27.10
CA GLN A 19 41.64 -1.49 -27.27
C GLN A 19 41.33 -2.99 -27.07
N GLN A 20 42.05 -3.62 -26.14
CA GLN A 20 41.98 -5.05 -25.86
C GLN A 20 41.91 -5.29 -24.34
N HIS A 21 41.02 -6.18 -23.90
CA HIS A 21 40.89 -6.58 -22.48
C HIS A 21 41.77 -7.76 -22.10
N ILE A 22 42.56 -8.30 -23.04
CA ILE A 22 43.54 -9.36 -22.89
C ILE A 22 44.79 -8.94 -23.63
N LEU A 23 45.88 -8.89 -22.94
CA LEU A 23 47.19 -8.49 -23.51
C LEU A 23 48.14 -9.67 -23.54
N THR A 24 49.06 -9.74 -24.53
CA THR A 24 50.19 -10.68 -24.47
C THR A 24 51.18 -10.26 -23.38
N VAL A 25 51.72 -11.23 -22.66
CA VAL A 25 52.71 -10.94 -21.61
C VAL A 25 53.97 -10.31 -22.21
N ASP A 26 54.31 -10.65 -23.44
CA ASP A 26 55.45 -10.03 -24.15
C ASP A 26 55.27 -8.52 -24.29
N LEU A 27 54.05 -8.03 -24.53
CA LEU A 27 53.73 -6.60 -24.61
C LEU A 27 54.03 -5.89 -23.28
N LEU A 28 53.85 -6.58 -22.14
CA LEU A 28 54.15 -5.99 -20.83
C LEU A 28 55.67 -5.80 -20.61
N PHE A 29 56.50 -6.60 -21.26
CA PHE A 29 57.95 -6.45 -21.18
C PHE A 29 58.48 -5.31 -22.07
N ASP A 30 57.66 -4.90 -23.07
CA ASP A 30 58.04 -3.81 -23.97
C ASP A 30 57.54 -2.44 -23.46
N ASP A 31 56.60 -2.43 -22.50
CA ASP A 31 56.05 -1.21 -21.93
C ASP A 31 56.93 -0.62 -20.82
N GLU A 32 57.39 0.63 -21.00
CA GLU A 32 58.34 1.30 -20.08
C GLU A 32 57.74 1.51 -18.67
N GLN A 33 56.44 1.58 -18.51
CA GLN A 33 55.78 1.82 -17.22
C GLN A 33 55.52 0.53 -16.45
N ILE A 34 55.30 -0.58 -17.15
CA ILE A 34 54.94 -1.88 -16.59
C ILE A 34 56.15 -2.79 -16.39
N VAL A 35 57.16 -2.66 -17.22
CA VAL A 35 58.33 -3.56 -17.31
C VAL A 35 59.01 -3.81 -15.96
N ASP A 36 59.12 -2.82 -15.11
CA ASP A 36 59.80 -2.94 -13.81
C ASP A 36 58.97 -3.80 -12.82
N PHE A 37 57.66 -3.87 -12.98
CA PHE A 37 56.77 -4.70 -12.16
C PHE A 37 56.74 -6.17 -12.60
N VAL A 38 57.08 -6.44 -13.89
CA VAL A 38 57.04 -7.77 -14.51
C VAL A 38 58.41 -8.44 -14.52
N LYS A 39 59.50 -7.68 -14.75
CA LYS A 39 60.89 -8.19 -14.85
C LYS A 39 61.46 -8.76 -13.54
N SER A 40 60.87 -8.49 -12.41
CA SER A 40 61.30 -9.03 -11.14
C SER A 40 60.97 -10.54 -11.07
N ILE A 41 61.94 -11.40 -11.26
CA ILE A 41 61.82 -12.88 -11.18
C ILE A 41 61.55 -13.36 -9.73
N GLN A 42 61.57 -12.45 -8.77
CA GLN A 42 61.27 -12.76 -7.37
C GLN A 42 59.81 -13.05 -7.15
N ILE A 43 59.50 -14.06 -6.33
CA ILE A 43 58.13 -14.47 -5.93
C ILE A 43 57.30 -13.31 -5.35
N ASP A 44 57.96 -12.24 -4.92
CA ASP A 44 57.38 -11.06 -4.31
C ASP A 44 57.14 -9.88 -5.28
N SER A 45 57.27 -10.06 -6.62
CA SER A 45 56.98 -8.99 -7.56
C SER A 45 55.48 -8.62 -7.52
N PRO A 46 55.07 -7.35 -7.72
CA PRO A 46 53.70 -6.93 -7.79
C PRO A 46 52.85 -7.77 -8.76
N TYR A 47 53.41 -8.12 -9.92
CA TYR A 47 52.72 -8.95 -10.91
C TYR A 47 52.43 -10.36 -10.40
N GLN A 48 53.44 -11.03 -9.81
CA GLN A 48 53.24 -12.36 -9.24
C GLN A 48 52.27 -12.35 -8.04
N GLN A 49 52.33 -11.32 -7.22
CA GLN A 49 51.35 -11.15 -6.14
C GLN A 49 49.92 -11.04 -6.68
N MET A 50 49.67 -10.25 -7.71
CA MET A 50 48.35 -10.10 -8.31
C MET A 50 47.79 -11.38 -8.96
N LEU A 51 48.70 -12.23 -9.50
CA LEU A 51 48.36 -13.58 -9.97
C LEU A 51 48.00 -14.50 -8.80
N LEU A 52 48.79 -14.50 -7.74
CA LEU A 52 48.56 -15.32 -6.54
C LEU A 52 47.28 -14.93 -5.80
N GLU A 53 46.99 -13.66 -5.73
CA GLU A 53 45.75 -13.13 -5.12
C GLU A 53 44.51 -13.32 -6.02
N GLY A 54 44.71 -13.79 -7.26
CA GLY A 54 43.62 -14.03 -8.19
C GLY A 54 42.97 -12.75 -8.74
N VAL A 55 43.71 -11.62 -8.71
CA VAL A 55 43.29 -10.35 -9.32
C VAL A 55 43.53 -10.37 -10.82
N LEU A 56 44.69 -10.93 -11.22
CA LEU A 56 45.05 -11.20 -12.60
C LEU A 56 45.02 -12.70 -12.88
N THR A 57 44.84 -13.04 -14.13
CA THR A 57 44.94 -14.44 -14.61
C THR A 57 45.71 -14.51 -15.90
N GLU A 58 46.52 -15.56 -16.01
CA GLU A 58 47.23 -15.90 -17.24
C GLU A 58 46.51 -17.01 -17.99
N SER A 59 46.54 -16.94 -19.31
CA SER A 59 46.04 -17.99 -20.21
C SER A 59 46.97 -18.17 -21.41
N VAL A 60 47.14 -19.41 -21.87
CA VAL A 60 47.90 -19.73 -23.09
C VAL A 60 46.96 -19.90 -24.25
N ARG A 61 47.21 -19.17 -25.37
CA ARG A 61 46.48 -19.30 -26.64
C ARG A 61 47.50 -19.25 -27.77
N ASP A 62 47.38 -20.19 -28.68
CA ASP A 62 48.24 -20.27 -29.87
C ASP A 62 49.76 -20.15 -29.58
N GLU A 63 50.22 -20.77 -28.48
CA GLU A 63 51.57 -20.74 -27.96
C GLU A 63 52.04 -19.40 -27.33
N GLU A 64 51.16 -18.40 -27.23
CA GLU A 64 51.42 -17.13 -26.56
C GLU A 64 50.78 -17.09 -25.18
N LEU A 65 51.40 -16.39 -24.23
CA LEU A 65 50.92 -16.17 -22.88
C LEU A 65 50.19 -14.83 -22.82
N PHE A 66 48.96 -14.85 -22.32
CA PHE A 66 48.07 -13.69 -22.20
C PHE A 66 47.75 -13.41 -20.74
N VAL A 67 47.56 -12.15 -20.39
CA VAL A 67 47.08 -11.68 -19.08
C VAL A 67 45.75 -10.92 -19.21
N SER A 68 44.89 -11.10 -18.23
CA SER A 68 43.66 -10.35 -18.09
C SER A 68 43.27 -10.18 -16.63
N PHE A 69 42.35 -9.28 -16.36
CA PHE A 69 41.73 -9.16 -15.03
C PHE A 69 40.76 -10.32 -14.80
N THR A 70 40.79 -10.90 -13.62
CA THR A 70 39.90 -11.98 -13.20
C THR A 70 38.52 -11.46 -12.87
N VAL A 71 38.42 -10.25 -12.29
CA VAL A 71 37.19 -9.62 -11.86
C VAL A 71 36.92 -8.39 -12.74
N GLU A 72 35.93 -8.50 -13.61
CA GLU A 72 35.56 -7.47 -14.59
C GLU A 72 35.22 -6.11 -13.94
N GLY A 73 34.49 -6.13 -12.85
CA GLY A 73 34.13 -4.90 -12.12
C GLY A 73 35.32 -4.15 -11.53
N TYR A 74 36.41 -4.86 -11.17
CA TYR A 74 37.62 -4.20 -10.72
C TYR A 74 38.37 -3.55 -11.89
N PHE A 75 38.41 -4.22 -13.04
CA PHE A 75 38.93 -3.63 -14.27
C PHE A 75 38.21 -2.35 -14.66
N HIS A 76 36.83 -2.35 -14.65
CA HIS A 76 36.03 -1.17 -14.95
C HIS A 76 36.32 -0.01 -13.99
N PHE A 77 36.55 -0.29 -12.71
CA PHE A 77 36.93 0.73 -11.74
C PHE A 77 38.28 1.38 -12.07
N LEU A 78 39.30 0.56 -12.35
CA LEU A 78 40.63 1.07 -12.73
C LEU A 78 40.59 1.82 -14.07
N LEU A 79 39.86 1.32 -15.03
CA LEU A 79 39.61 1.99 -16.29
C LEU A 79 38.97 3.37 -16.09
N GLY A 80 38.05 3.47 -15.11
CA GLY A 80 37.48 4.74 -14.70
C GLY A 80 38.51 5.72 -14.13
N GLU A 81 39.47 5.27 -13.32
CA GLU A 81 40.60 6.07 -12.82
C GLU A 81 41.47 6.57 -13.98
N VAL A 82 41.85 5.68 -14.90
CA VAL A 82 42.66 6.05 -16.10
C VAL A 82 41.92 7.08 -16.95
N ILE A 83 40.65 6.87 -17.26
CA ILE A 83 39.86 7.81 -18.06
C ILE A 83 39.72 9.15 -17.32
N PHE A 84 39.55 9.11 -15.99
CA PHE A 84 39.46 10.32 -15.18
C PHE A 84 40.75 11.17 -15.29
N ASP A 85 41.91 10.55 -15.09
CA ASP A 85 43.19 11.23 -15.17
C ASP A 85 43.48 11.74 -16.60
N GLN A 86 43.23 10.91 -17.62
CA GLN A 86 43.46 11.29 -19.03
C GLN A 86 42.46 12.36 -19.51
N SER A 87 41.30 12.50 -18.84
CA SER A 87 40.29 13.51 -19.16
C SER A 87 40.52 14.86 -18.44
N GLU A 88 41.53 14.97 -17.57
CA GLU A 88 41.81 16.20 -16.86
C GLU A 88 42.10 17.36 -17.84
N GLY A 89 41.36 18.48 -17.66
CA GLY A 89 41.44 19.65 -18.53
C GLY A 89 40.81 19.50 -19.92
N LYS A 90 40.18 18.35 -20.23
CA LYS A 90 39.44 18.13 -21.47
C LYS A 90 37.93 18.35 -21.23
N ASP A 91 37.24 18.74 -22.29
CA ASP A 91 35.77 18.86 -22.25
C ASP A 91 35.05 17.50 -22.44
N HIS A 92 33.72 17.52 -22.51
CA HIS A 92 32.90 16.32 -22.69
C HIS A 92 33.09 15.65 -24.06
N THR A 93 33.59 16.35 -25.08
CA THR A 93 33.81 15.78 -26.43
C THR A 93 34.81 14.64 -26.39
N TYR A 94 35.81 14.71 -25.53
CA TYR A 94 36.76 13.60 -25.30
C TYR A 94 36.04 12.29 -24.89
N LEU A 95 35.12 12.36 -23.92
CA LEU A 95 34.38 11.18 -23.47
C LEU A 95 33.44 10.65 -24.57
N ILE A 96 32.85 11.55 -25.37
CA ILE A 96 32.02 11.17 -26.51
C ILE A 96 32.83 10.45 -27.59
N GLU A 97 33.98 10.98 -27.91
CA GLU A 97 34.91 10.35 -28.88
C GLU A 97 35.34 8.98 -28.38
N LEU A 98 35.72 8.87 -27.11
CA LEU A 98 36.11 7.62 -26.47
C LEU A 98 34.99 6.58 -26.56
N LEU A 99 33.73 6.95 -26.25
CA LEU A 99 32.56 6.08 -26.33
C LEU A 99 32.21 5.64 -27.76
N ARG A 100 32.51 6.49 -28.76
CA ARG A 100 32.21 6.21 -30.18
C ARG A 100 33.30 5.39 -30.88
N SER A 101 34.56 5.67 -30.59
CA SER A 101 35.67 5.15 -31.32
C SER A 101 36.29 3.90 -30.68
N ASN A 102 36.22 3.74 -29.38
CA ASN A 102 36.89 2.67 -28.66
C ASN A 102 36.07 1.36 -28.69
N ARG A 103 36.72 0.25 -29.00
CA ARG A 103 36.12 -1.09 -29.10
C ARG A 103 36.34 -1.94 -27.85
N LEU A 104 37.09 -1.42 -26.86
CA LEU A 104 37.35 -2.14 -25.61
C LEU A 104 36.06 -2.36 -24.84
N ASN A 105 35.79 -3.61 -24.45
CA ASN A 105 34.72 -3.91 -23.51
C ASN A 105 35.05 -3.25 -22.16
N GLY A 106 34.03 -2.60 -21.57
CA GLY A 106 34.18 -1.91 -20.28
C GLY A 106 34.41 -0.40 -20.39
N VAL A 107 34.64 0.16 -21.62
CA VAL A 107 34.77 1.63 -21.76
C VAL A 107 33.58 2.40 -21.29
N LYS A 108 32.37 1.89 -21.51
CA LYS A 108 31.14 2.51 -21.02
C LYS A 108 31.11 2.57 -19.49
N GLU A 109 31.40 1.47 -18.85
CA GLU A 109 31.48 1.32 -17.39
C GLU A 109 32.62 2.16 -16.82
N GLY A 110 33.76 2.23 -17.53
CA GLY A 110 34.88 3.11 -17.17
C GLY A 110 34.49 4.60 -17.21
N VAL A 111 33.81 5.04 -18.25
CA VAL A 111 33.29 6.42 -18.34
C VAL A 111 32.26 6.69 -17.23
N GLU A 112 31.38 5.73 -16.92
CA GLU A 112 30.51 5.82 -15.75
C GLU A 112 31.28 6.06 -14.45
N GLN A 113 32.33 5.28 -14.19
CA GLN A 113 33.15 5.42 -12.98
C GLN A 113 33.90 6.76 -12.96
N CYS A 114 34.41 7.21 -14.11
CA CYS A 114 35.00 8.54 -14.25
C CYS A 114 34.03 9.63 -13.85
N LEU A 115 32.82 9.60 -14.36
CA LEU A 115 31.78 10.60 -14.05
C LEU A 115 31.35 10.53 -12.56
N ILE A 116 31.31 9.35 -11.95
CA ILE A 116 31.06 9.19 -10.51
C ILE A 116 32.17 9.85 -9.68
N GLN A 117 33.42 9.74 -10.10
CA GLN A 117 34.53 10.42 -9.42
C GLN A 117 34.42 11.94 -9.53
N GLU A 118 34.01 12.46 -10.69
CA GLU A 118 33.74 13.89 -10.88
C GLU A 118 32.60 14.38 -9.98
N VAL A 119 31.50 13.63 -9.93
CA VAL A 119 30.38 13.93 -9.02
C VAL A 119 30.86 13.94 -7.55
N ASN A 120 31.72 13.04 -7.16
CA ASN A 120 32.31 13.00 -5.82
C ASN A 120 33.16 14.24 -5.52
N GLN A 121 33.83 14.84 -6.54
CA GLN A 121 34.56 16.09 -6.44
C GLN A 121 33.66 17.32 -6.58
N GLY A 122 32.38 17.16 -6.86
CA GLY A 122 31.44 18.23 -7.06
C GLY A 122 31.41 18.82 -8.46
N LYS A 123 32.03 18.19 -9.43
CA LYS A 123 32.03 18.59 -10.84
C LYS A 123 30.86 17.94 -11.55
N LEU A 124 29.97 18.73 -12.15
CA LEU A 124 28.73 18.25 -12.81
C LEU A 124 28.66 18.63 -14.29
N GLU A 125 29.52 19.51 -14.76
CA GLU A 125 29.40 20.14 -16.08
C GLU A 125 29.48 19.11 -17.22
N ARG A 126 30.46 18.19 -17.16
CA ARG A 126 30.60 17.13 -18.18
C ARG A 126 29.44 16.14 -18.14
N LEU A 127 28.95 15.79 -16.95
CA LEU A 127 27.80 14.92 -16.78
C LEU A 127 26.55 15.49 -17.48
N VAL A 128 26.25 16.77 -17.25
CA VAL A 128 25.11 17.46 -17.88
C VAL A 128 25.30 17.53 -19.39
N SER A 129 26.50 17.93 -19.85
CA SER A 129 26.76 18.00 -21.29
C SER A 129 26.62 16.65 -22.02
N LEU A 130 26.93 15.53 -21.37
CA LEU A 130 26.71 14.18 -21.94
C LEU A 130 25.23 13.82 -22.03
N ILE A 131 24.41 14.30 -21.10
CA ILE A 131 22.96 14.15 -21.15
C ILE A 131 22.40 14.92 -22.35
N ASP A 132 22.81 16.16 -22.56
CA ASP A 132 22.38 17.02 -23.67
C ASP A 132 22.69 16.41 -25.05
N VAL A 133 23.79 15.67 -25.16
CA VAL A 133 24.18 14.98 -26.41
C VAL A 133 23.24 13.83 -26.77
N GLY A 134 22.65 13.20 -25.78
CA GLY A 134 21.74 12.08 -25.97
C GLY A 134 22.44 10.76 -26.39
N GLY A 135 21.62 9.74 -26.67
CA GLY A 135 22.09 8.45 -27.20
C GLY A 135 22.95 7.65 -26.19
N VAL A 136 24.12 7.14 -26.67
CA VAL A 136 25.02 6.33 -25.81
C VAL A 136 25.62 7.18 -24.69
N ALA A 137 25.91 8.44 -24.92
CA ALA A 137 26.46 9.36 -23.93
C ALA A 137 25.48 9.56 -22.76
N GLU A 138 24.22 9.82 -23.07
CA GLU A 138 23.16 9.91 -22.06
C GLU A 138 23.00 8.62 -21.26
N GLN A 139 22.99 7.46 -21.94
CA GLN A 139 22.85 6.18 -21.26
C GLN A 139 23.93 5.97 -20.20
N VAL A 140 25.17 6.32 -20.52
CA VAL A 140 26.32 6.23 -19.59
C VAL A 140 26.21 7.29 -18.47
N ALA A 141 25.67 8.46 -18.76
CA ALA A 141 25.51 9.54 -17.78
C ALA A 141 24.38 9.30 -16.75
N ARG A 142 23.42 8.42 -17.05
CA ARG A 142 22.22 8.23 -16.19
C ARG A 142 22.55 7.72 -14.79
N PHE A 143 23.39 6.73 -14.62
CA PHE A 143 23.75 6.19 -13.31
C PHE A 143 24.59 7.20 -12.48
N PRO A 144 25.63 7.86 -13.02
CA PRO A 144 26.28 8.97 -12.35
C PRO A 144 25.33 10.11 -11.93
N LEU A 145 24.30 10.40 -12.73
CA LEU A 145 23.28 11.38 -12.38
C LEU A 145 22.45 10.95 -11.17
N VAL A 146 22.03 9.68 -11.13
CA VAL A 146 21.35 9.10 -9.94
C VAL A 146 22.27 9.21 -8.71
N HIS A 147 23.56 8.91 -8.86
CA HIS A 147 24.53 9.06 -7.80
C HIS A 147 24.68 10.52 -7.32
N ALA A 148 24.66 11.49 -8.23
CA ALA A 148 24.70 12.91 -7.89
C ALA A 148 23.47 13.32 -7.04
N PHE A 149 22.28 12.88 -7.40
CA PHE A 149 21.08 13.12 -6.60
C PHE A 149 21.15 12.44 -5.22
N MET A 150 21.69 11.24 -5.12
CA MET A 150 21.84 10.53 -3.84
C MET A 150 22.81 11.20 -2.85
N LYS A 151 23.74 12.03 -3.32
CA LYS A 151 24.70 12.77 -2.49
C LYS A 151 24.08 14.01 -1.80
N ASN A 152 22.78 14.11 -1.69
CA ASN A 152 22.04 15.24 -1.09
C ASN A 152 22.23 16.58 -1.82
N ARG A 153 22.54 16.55 -3.11
CA ARG A 153 22.71 17.73 -3.97
C ARG A 153 21.51 17.93 -4.91
N VAL A 154 20.35 17.44 -4.53
CA VAL A 154 19.16 17.38 -5.39
C VAL A 154 18.86 18.73 -6.06
N LYS A 155 18.84 19.81 -5.28
CA LYS A 155 18.55 21.16 -5.79
C LYS A 155 19.63 21.68 -6.74
N ASP A 156 20.91 21.46 -6.41
CA ASP A 156 22.02 21.94 -7.23
C ASP A 156 22.05 21.21 -8.58
N VAL A 157 21.93 19.88 -8.55
CA VAL A 157 21.87 19.04 -9.76
C VAL A 157 20.67 19.42 -10.62
N PHE A 158 19.50 19.58 -9.99
CA PHE A 158 18.29 19.99 -10.69
C PHE A 158 18.44 21.37 -11.35
N ASN A 159 18.98 22.35 -10.65
CA ASN A 159 19.14 23.71 -11.19
C ASN A 159 20.08 23.74 -12.38
N ILE A 160 21.19 22.99 -12.35
CA ILE A 160 22.13 22.93 -13.47
C ILE A 160 21.47 22.29 -14.70
N LEU A 161 20.79 21.16 -14.53
CA LEU A 161 20.06 20.47 -15.61
C LEU A 161 18.94 21.32 -16.20
N MET A 162 18.29 22.15 -15.38
CA MET A 162 17.12 22.94 -15.74
C MET A 162 17.46 24.42 -16.01
N GLU A 163 18.70 24.73 -16.34
CA GLU A 163 19.09 26.10 -16.72
C GLU A 163 18.40 26.55 -18.01
N ASN A 164 18.34 25.65 -19.02
CA ASN A 164 17.59 25.86 -20.28
C ASN A 164 16.91 24.54 -20.69
N PRO A 165 15.85 24.08 -19.98
CA PRO A 165 15.35 22.74 -20.13
C PRO A 165 14.63 22.52 -21.45
N SER A 166 14.99 21.44 -22.14
CA SER A 166 14.25 20.82 -23.24
C SER A 166 13.28 19.75 -22.73
N VAL A 167 12.43 19.26 -23.60
CA VAL A 167 11.58 18.06 -23.29
C VAL A 167 12.45 16.85 -22.94
N HIS A 168 13.60 16.73 -23.60
CA HIS A 168 14.55 15.65 -23.36
C HIS A 168 15.04 15.65 -21.89
N ASP A 169 15.41 16.80 -21.34
CA ASP A 169 15.89 16.93 -19.96
C ASP A 169 14.82 16.54 -18.95
N TRP A 170 13.57 16.91 -19.21
CA TRP A 170 12.45 16.47 -18.40
C TRP A 170 12.24 14.95 -18.43
N ASN A 171 12.45 14.31 -19.58
CA ASN A 171 12.39 12.84 -19.70
C ASN A 171 13.52 12.16 -18.92
N VAL A 172 14.74 12.75 -18.94
CA VAL A 172 15.87 12.28 -18.13
C VAL A 172 15.53 12.37 -16.64
N ILE A 173 15.01 13.50 -16.17
CA ILE A 173 14.58 13.66 -14.77
C ILE A 173 13.51 12.62 -14.39
N LYS A 174 12.53 12.39 -15.25
CA LYS A 174 11.51 11.36 -15.03
C LYS A 174 12.14 9.98 -14.83
N HIS A 175 13.04 9.60 -15.71
CA HIS A 175 13.72 8.31 -15.64
C HIS A 175 14.60 8.17 -14.38
N VAL A 176 15.36 9.20 -14.02
CA VAL A 176 16.16 9.23 -12.78
C VAL A 176 15.27 9.07 -11.55
N ARG A 177 14.13 9.75 -11.52
CA ARG A 177 13.14 9.61 -10.46
C ARG A 177 12.63 8.17 -10.33
N GLU A 178 12.35 7.49 -11.44
CA GLU A 178 11.93 6.09 -11.48
C GLU A 178 13.01 5.17 -10.90
N ILE A 179 14.28 5.38 -11.27
CA ILE A 179 15.40 4.62 -10.72
C ILE A 179 15.56 4.86 -9.21
N LEU A 180 15.47 6.09 -8.75
CA LEU A 180 15.56 6.43 -7.33
C LEU A 180 14.42 5.77 -6.53
N SER A 181 13.22 5.79 -7.07
CA SER A 181 12.05 5.16 -6.46
C SER A 181 12.21 3.64 -6.37
N SER A 182 12.63 2.99 -7.44
CA SER A 182 12.86 1.53 -7.47
C SER A 182 13.96 1.09 -6.50
N ASN A 183 14.95 1.94 -6.24
CA ASN A 183 16.03 1.70 -5.29
C ASN A 183 15.69 2.13 -3.85
N GLN A 184 14.42 2.38 -3.54
CA GLN A 184 13.92 2.77 -2.21
C GLN A 184 14.59 4.04 -1.64
N LYS A 185 14.98 4.99 -2.50
CA LYS A 185 15.56 6.29 -2.10
C LYS A 185 14.50 7.37 -1.93
N GLN A 186 13.44 7.04 -1.18
CA GLN A 186 12.23 7.86 -1.08
C GLN A 186 12.49 9.30 -0.65
N GLN A 187 13.39 9.53 0.30
CA GLN A 187 13.71 10.89 0.76
C GLN A 187 14.25 11.78 -0.37
N VAL A 188 15.07 11.22 -1.25
CA VAL A 188 15.62 11.94 -2.43
C VAL A 188 14.52 12.18 -3.45
N VAL A 189 13.65 11.20 -3.68
CA VAL A 189 12.47 11.30 -4.55
C VAL A 189 11.54 12.42 -4.06
N ASP A 190 11.21 12.46 -2.76
CA ASP A 190 10.33 13.47 -2.19
C ASP A 190 10.89 14.90 -2.35
N GLN A 191 12.20 15.07 -2.17
CA GLN A 191 12.86 16.36 -2.41
C GLN A 191 12.79 16.76 -3.88
N LEU A 192 13.09 15.83 -4.79
CA LEU A 192 13.02 16.06 -6.23
C LEU A 192 11.59 16.39 -6.66
N ASP A 193 10.61 15.62 -6.20
CA ASP A 193 9.19 15.86 -6.47
C ASP A 193 8.73 17.24 -6.01
N GLY A 194 9.18 17.67 -4.82
CA GLY A 194 8.89 19.01 -4.29
C GLY A 194 9.44 20.12 -5.21
N ILE A 195 10.69 19.98 -5.64
CA ILE A 195 11.32 20.96 -6.54
C ILE A 195 10.60 21.01 -7.89
N ILE A 196 10.28 19.87 -8.48
CA ILE A 196 9.61 19.81 -9.78
C ILE A 196 8.20 20.42 -9.72
N LYS A 197 7.41 20.11 -8.69
CA LYS A 197 6.06 20.68 -8.52
C LYS A 197 6.04 22.21 -8.47
N GLU A 198 7.07 22.80 -7.89
CA GLU A 198 7.21 24.25 -7.76
C GLU A 198 7.92 24.89 -8.98
N SER A 199 8.46 24.07 -9.90
CA SER A 199 9.24 24.55 -11.03
C SER A 199 8.44 25.47 -11.95
N HIS A 200 8.94 26.68 -12.12
CA HIS A 200 8.40 27.62 -13.11
C HIS A 200 8.76 27.16 -14.54
N GLN A 201 9.93 26.56 -14.71
CA GLN A 201 10.43 26.09 -16.00
C GLN A 201 9.50 25.04 -16.62
N LEU A 202 9.05 24.03 -15.84
CA LEU A 202 8.11 23.02 -16.35
C LEU A 202 6.83 23.65 -16.87
N ARG A 203 6.26 24.60 -16.10
CA ARG A 203 5.03 25.32 -16.51
C ARG A 203 5.25 26.14 -17.77
N GLN A 204 6.39 26.82 -17.89
CA GLN A 204 6.75 27.61 -19.05
C GLN A 204 6.90 26.71 -20.27
N THR A 205 7.68 25.63 -20.19
CA THR A 205 7.88 24.68 -21.29
C THR A 205 6.54 24.11 -21.79
N ILE A 206 5.66 23.68 -20.89
CA ILE A 206 4.32 23.18 -21.27
C ILE A 206 3.52 24.25 -21.99
N ASN A 207 3.52 25.50 -21.51
CA ASN A 207 2.76 26.58 -22.14
C ASN A 207 3.28 26.90 -23.54
N GLU A 208 4.60 26.98 -23.72
CA GLU A 208 5.25 27.25 -25.03
C GLU A 208 4.90 26.14 -26.04
N LEU A 209 4.98 24.88 -25.61
CA LEU A 209 4.65 23.73 -26.46
C LEU A 209 3.15 23.64 -26.81
N LEU A 210 2.25 24.01 -25.88
CA LEU A 210 0.81 24.07 -26.18
C LEU A 210 0.47 25.10 -27.26
N GLU A 211 1.27 26.16 -27.37
CA GLU A 211 1.10 27.20 -28.38
C GLU A 211 1.87 26.90 -29.69
N SER A 212 2.71 25.85 -29.69
CA SER A 212 3.48 25.46 -30.87
C SER A 212 2.61 25.03 -32.02
N LYS A 213 2.97 25.44 -33.25
CA LYS A 213 2.37 24.95 -34.50
C LYS A 213 3.02 23.67 -35.04
N ASN A 214 4.13 23.25 -34.42
CA ASN A 214 4.83 22.03 -34.76
C ASN A 214 4.10 20.82 -34.12
N GLU A 215 3.68 19.87 -34.93
CA GLU A 215 2.94 18.67 -34.47
C GLU A 215 3.78 17.79 -33.52
N ILE A 216 5.07 17.66 -33.76
CA ILE A 216 5.98 16.87 -32.91
C ILE A 216 6.08 17.51 -31.52
N GLU A 217 6.36 18.81 -31.46
CA GLU A 217 6.45 19.54 -30.20
C GLU A 217 5.11 19.51 -29.45
N PHE A 218 3.99 19.64 -30.16
CA PHE A 218 2.67 19.55 -29.57
C PHE A 218 2.40 18.17 -28.94
N THR A 219 2.86 17.10 -29.58
CA THR A 219 2.71 15.74 -29.04
C THR A 219 3.55 15.54 -27.78
N GLU A 220 4.72 16.14 -27.69
CA GLU A 220 5.62 16.04 -26.53
C GLU A 220 5.02 16.63 -25.25
N VAL A 221 4.09 17.58 -25.37
CA VAL A 221 3.37 18.16 -24.22
C VAL A 221 2.72 17.09 -23.35
N LEU A 222 2.15 16.05 -23.96
CA LEU A 222 1.47 14.98 -23.20
C LEU A 222 2.42 14.27 -22.24
N THR A 223 3.68 14.08 -22.64
CA THR A 223 4.69 13.48 -21.75
C THR A 223 4.96 14.37 -20.54
N LEU A 224 5.04 15.70 -20.72
CA LEU A 224 5.25 16.63 -19.63
C LEU A 224 4.03 16.77 -18.71
N ILE A 225 2.81 16.75 -19.27
CA ILE A 225 1.58 16.77 -18.48
C ILE A 225 1.47 15.49 -17.64
N SER A 226 1.82 14.32 -18.23
CA SER A 226 1.80 13.05 -17.50
C SER A 226 2.72 13.08 -16.28
N PHE A 227 3.80 13.86 -16.35
CA PHE A 227 4.72 14.02 -15.23
C PHE A 227 4.05 14.63 -13.99
N TYR A 228 3.13 15.61 -14.16
CA TYR A 228 2.34 16.12 -13.04
C TYR A 228 1.44 15.02 -12.41
N SER A 229 0.90 14.11 -13.23
CA SER A 229 0.14 12.97 -12.71
C SER A 229 1.02 12.02 -11.91
N ASP A 230 2.23 11.73 -12.38
CA ASP A 230 3.21 10.87 -11.70
C ASP A 230 3.71 11.50 -10.39
N LEU A 231 3.75 12.83 -10.32
CA LEU A 231 4.07 13.60 -9.11
C LEU A 231 2.89 13.73 -8.15
N ASN A 232 1.74 13.17 -8.48
CA ASN A 232 0.50 13.35 -7.74
C ASN A 232 0.03 14.84 -7.66
N ALA A 233 0.40 15.65 -8.64
CA ALA A 233 -0.05 17.02 -8.81
C ALA A 233 -1.27 17.08 -9.75
N LEU A 234 -2.35 16.36 -9.33
CA LEU A 234 -3.48 16.00 -10.19
C LEU A 234 -4.31 17.20 -10.65
N ASP A 235 -4.36 18.30 -9.87
CA ASP A 235 -5.08 19.50 -10.29
C ASP A 235 -4.36 20.22 -11.44
N GLN A 236 -3.03 20.29 -11.38
CA GLN A 236 -2.22 20.84 -12.46
C GLN A 236 -2.31 19.94 -13.71
N ALA A 237 -2.19 18.61 -13.53
CA ALA A 237 -2.36 17.68 -14.62
C ALA A 237 -3.72 17.86 -15.32
N LYS A 238 -4.81 17.89 -14.57
CA LYS A 238 -6.17 18.13 -15.10
C LYS A 238 -6.28 19.42 -15.88
N GLN A 239 -5.75 20.52 -15.34
CA GLN A 239 -5.79 21.84 -16.01
C GLN A 239 -5.09 21.78 -17.36
N TYR A 240 -3.89 21.17 -17.44
CA TYR A 240 -3.15 21.08 -18.68
C TYR A 240 -3.73 20.06 -19.66
N TYR A 241 -4.24 18.90 -19.20
CA TYR A 241 -4.96 17.96 -20.07
C TYR A 241 -6.20 18.61 -20.69
N THR A 242 -6.98 19.38 -19.93
CA THR A 242 -8.14 20.08 -20.46
C THR A 242 -7.76 21.05 -21.57
N ARG A 243 -6.71 21.87 -21.36
CA ARG A 243 -6.20 22.79 -22.41
C ARG A 243 -5.68 22.05 -23.65
N PHE A 244 -4.99 20.92 -23.43
CA PHE A 244 -4.50 20.11 -24.55
C PHE A 244 -5.66 19.49 -25.36
N ILE A 245 -6.67 18.99 -24.68
CA ILE A 245 -7.89 18.42 -25.30
C ILE A 245 -8.58 19.51 -26.15
N ASP A 246 -8.80 20.69 -25.62
CA ASP A 246 -9.40 21.82 -26.33
C ASP A 246 -8.60 22.19 -27.60
N GLU A 247 -7.29 22.09 -27.54
CA GLU A 247 -6.43 22.39 -28.71
C GLU A 247 -6.40 21.23 -29.71
N ALA A 248 -6.39 19.98 -29.28
CA ALA A 248 -6.49 18.79 -30.14
C ALA A 248 -7.84 18.74 -30.90
N GLU A 249 -8.94 19.16 -30.24
CA GLU A 249 -10.25 19.31 -30.88
C GLU A 249 -10.23 20.35 -32.02
N LYS A 250 -9.61 21.51 -31.79
CA LYS A 250 -9.47 22.56 -32.82
C LYS A 250 -8.65 22.10 -34.02
N ARG A 251 -7.65 21.25 -33.76
CA ARG A 251 -6.81 20.67 -34.83
C ARG A 251 -7.47 19.49 -35.55
N HIS A 252 -8.63 19.01 -35.03
CA HIS A 252 -9.34 17.82 -35.52
C HIS A 252 -8.48 16.54 -35.48
N ASP A 253 -7.52 16.46 -34.56
CA ASP A 253 -6.67 15.28 -34.37
C ASP A 253 -7.31 14.28 -33.39
N GLN A 254 -8.08 13.34 -33.96
CA GLN A 254 -8.80 12.36 -33.15
C GLN A 254 -7.85 11.40 -32.39
N ASN A 255 -6.66 11.09 -32.94
CA ASN A 255 -5.72 10.21 -32.28
C ASN A 255 -5.10 10.85 -31.04
N LEU A 256 -4.62 12.10 -31.14
CA LEU A 256 -4.10 12.84 -29.99
C LEU A 256 -5.19 13.14 -28.97
N LEU A 257 -6.40 13.44 -29.42
CA LEU A 257 -7.56 13.61 -28.55
C LEU A 257 -7.84 12.37 -27.72
N ALA A 258 -7.85 11.18 -28.34
CA ALA A 258 -8.07 9.92 -27.63
C ALA A 258 -6.95 9.61 -26.62
N VAL A 259 -5.68 9.88 -26.96
CA VAL A 259 -4.54 9.71 -26.04
C VAL A 259 -4.65 10.65 -24.84
N ALA A 260 -4.97 11.93 -25.09
CA ALA A 260 -5.12 12.92 -24.01
C ALA A 260 -6.28 12.57 -23.08
N LEU A 261 -7.41 12.12 -23.62
CA LEU A 261 -8.56 11.67 -22.84
C LEU A 261 -8.23 10.43 -22.00
N GLU A 262 -7.46 9.49 -22.52
CA GLU A 262 -7.01 8.32 -21.77
C GLU A 262 -6.10 8.71 -20.62
N GLN A 263 -5.12 9.59 -20.86
CA GLN A 263 -4.21 10.06 -19.81
C GLN A 263 -4.94 10.92 -18.75
N LEU A 264 -5.89 11.75 -19.16
CA LEU A 264 -6.77 12.45 -18.23
C LEU A 264 -7.58 11.47 -17.40
N GLY A 265 -8.12 10.43 -18.02
CA GLY A 265 -8.87 9.39 -17.33
C GLY A 265 -8.04 8.65 -16.28
N ASP A 266 -6.79 8.28 -16.61
CA ASP A 266 -5.85 7.69 -15.65
C ASP A 266 -5.52 8.65 -14.50
N SER A 267 -5.29 9.93 -14.81
CA SER A 267 -5.03 10.97 -13.82
C SER A 267 -6.22 11.18 -12.88
N GLU A 268 -7.44 11.25 -13.40
CA GLU A 268 -8.66 11.38 -12.60
C GLU A 268 -8.94 10.10 -11.78
N TYR A 269 -8.59 8.92 -12.32
CA TYR A 269 -8.65 7.67 -11.56
C TYR A 269 -7.68 7.68 -10.36
N LYS A 270 -6.44 8.17 -10.55
CA LYS A 270 -5.45 8.38 -9.47
C LYS A 270 -5.90 9.40 -8.44
N ARG A 271 -6.70 10.39 -8.83
CA ARG A 271 -7.31 11.36 -7.90
C ARG A 271 -8.20 10.66 -6.89
N SER A 272 -8.77 9.52 -7.26
CA SER A 272 -9.70 8.74 -6.44
C SER A 272 -10.97 9.50 -6.01
N GLY A 273 -11.82 8.82 -5.24
CA GLY A 273 -13.09 9.37 -4.82
C GLY A 273 -14.17 9.35 -5.90
N HIS A 274 -15.42 9.61 -5.51
CA HIS A 274 -16.58 9.46 -6.39
C HIS A 274 -16.51 10.34 -7.64
N ASP A 275 -16.10 11.60 -7.48
CA ASP A 275 -16.01 12.56 -8.60
C ASP A 275 -14.82 12.26 -9.51
N GLY A 276 -13.69 11.82 -8.95
CA GLY A 276 -12.53 11.38 -9.72
C GLY A 276 -12.86 10.18 -10.60
N TYR A 277 -13.50 9.15 -10.04
CA TYR A 277 -13.91 7.97 -10.81
C TYR A 277 -14.95 8.28 -11.89
N LYS A 278 -15.93 9.16 -11.62
CA LYS A 278 -16.88 9.63 -12.64
C LYS A 278 -16.19 10.39 -13.78
N ALA A 279 -15.26 11.27 -13.45
CA ALA A 279 -14.52 12.03 -14.45
C ALA A 279 -13.62 11.10 -15.29
N ALA A 280 -12.96 10.12 -14.66
CA ALA A 280 -12.20 9.09 -15.33
C ALA A 280 -13.07 8.30 -16.32
N MET A 281 -14.23 7.81 -15.87
CA MET A 281 -15.17 7.10 -16.74
C MET A 281 -15.59 7.93 -17.95
N ALA A 282 -15.94 9.20 -17.76
CA ALA A 282 -16.36 10.07 -18.86
C ALA A 282 -15.26 10.26 -19.90
N ALA A 283 -14.03 10.55 -19.46
CA ALA A 283 -12.87 10.72 -20.35
C ALA A 283 -12.52 9.42 -21.09
N LEU A 284 -12.45 8.30 -20.36
CA LEU A 284 -12.09 6.99 -20.92
C LEU A 284 -13.16 6.45 -21.87
N THR A 285 -14.45 6.65 -21.58
CA THR A 285 -15.54 6.26 -22.49
C THR A 285 -15.41 7.00 -23.81
N ARG A 286 -15.19 8.31 -23.77
CA ARG A 286 -14.98 9.11 -24.97
C ARG A 286 -13.72 8.68 -25.75
N ALA A 287 -12.64 8.34 -25.08
CA ALA A 287 -11.43 7.82 -25.70
C ALA A 287 -11.72 6.47 -26.41
N ALA A 288 -12.48 5.58 -25.76
CA ALA A 288 -12.87 4.30 -26.35
C ALA A 288 -13.73 4.49 -27.60
N GLU A 289 -14.76 5.35 -27.55
CA GLU A 289 -15.64 5.66 -28.69
C GLU A 289 -14.86 6.18 -29.90
N ILE A 290 -13.89 7.08 -29.68
CA ILE A 290 -13.04 7.59 -30.77
C ILE A 290 -12.25 6.44 -31.39
N ARG A 291 -11.58 5.62 -30.58
CA ARG A 291 -10.76 4.50 -31.05
C ARG A 291 -11.56 3.37 -31.69
N GLU A 292 -12.77 3.10 -31.21
CA GLU A 292 -13.68 2.12 -31.82
C GLU A 292 -14.19 2.61 -33.19
N SER A 293 -14.30 3.91 -33.43
CA SER A 293 -14.74 4.52 -34.69
C SER A 293 -13.67 4.58 -35.79
N GLU A 294 -12.40 4.29 -35.45
CA GLU A 294 -11.32 4.25 -36.42
C GLU A 294 -11.56 3.13 -37.45
N ALA A 295 -11.23 3.38 -38.74
CA ALA A 295 -11.39 2.38 -39.81
C ALA A 295 -10.57 1.09 -39.55
N THR A 296 -9.46 1.23 -38.85
CA THR A 296 -8.61 0.13 -38.35
C THR A 296 -8.29 0.38 -36.90
N PRO A 297 -9.13 -0.08 -35.94
CA PRO A 297 -8.91 0.16 -34.54
C PRO A 297 -7.55 -0.36 -34.07
N GLN A 298 -6.81 0.51 -33.37
CA GLN A 298 -5.51 0.15 -32.80
C GLN A 298 -5.73 -0.66 -31.51
N LYS A 299 -5.69 -1.99 -31.63
CA LYS A 299 -6.03 -2.93 -30.55
C LYS A 299 -5.26 -2.67 -29.26
N ASP A 300 -3.95 -2.40 -29.33
CA ASP A 300 -3.13 -2.09 -28.15
C ASP A 300 -3.62 -0.88 -27.37
N LYS A 301 -4.03 0.16 -28.06
CA LYS A 301 -4.56 1.36 -27.42
C LYS A 301 -5.95 1.12 -26.82
N LEU A 302 -6.82 0.39 -27.52
CA LEU A 302 -8.13 -0.02 -27.03
C LEU A 302 -8.01 -0.90 -25.78
N LYS A 303 -7.08 -1.84 -25.79
CA LYS A 303 -6.78 -2.71 -24.65
C LYS A 303 -6.57 -1.90 -23.36
N ASN A 304 -5.69 -0.90 -23.39
CA ASN A 304 -5.39 -0.07 -22.23
C ASN A 304 -6.59 0.77 -21.79
N THR A 305 -7.30 1.37 -22.73
CA THR A 305 -8.53 2.15 -22.43
C THR A 305 -9.58 1.28 -21.75
N TYR A 306 -9.83 0.06 -22.25
CA TYR A 306 -10.78 -0.86 -21.63
C TYR A 306 -10.32 -1.31 -20.24
N ARG A 307 -9.03 -1.58 -20.06
CA ARG A 307 -8.46 -1.93 -18.75
C ARG A 307 -8.72 -0.81 -17.73
N LEU A 308 -8.44 0.44 -18.08
CA LEU A 308 -8.69 1.60 -17.21
C LEU A 308 -10.18 1.81 -16.94
N LEU A 309 -11.07 1.59 -17.94
CA LEU A 309 -12.52 1.62 -17.73
C LEU A 309 -12.96 0.53 -16.74
N GLY A 310 -12.43 -0.68 -16.87
CA GLY A 310 -12.70 -1.75 -15.92
C GLY A 310 -12.38 -1.33 -14.48
N PHE A 311 -11.23 -0.71 -14.25
CA PHE A 311 -10.85 -0.19 -12.94
C PHE A 311 -11.74 0.96 -12.46
N ALA A 312 -12.07 1.91 -13.32
CA ALA A 312 -12.91 3.05 -12.95
C ALA A 312 -14.32 2.61 -12.52
N TYR A 313 -14.94 1.68 -13.27
CA TYR A 313 -16.24 1.11 -12.92
C TYR A 313 -16.19 0.29 -11.63
N LEU A 314 -15.11 -0.47 -11.42
CA LEU A 314 -14.93 -1.23 -10.20
C LEU A 314 -14.84 -0.32 -8.97
N SER A 315 -14.10 0.78 -9.08
CA SER A 315 -13.89 1.73 -7.99
C SER A 315 -15.11 2.62 -7.73
N LEU A 316 -15.95 2.88 -8.74
CA LEU A 316 -17.18 3.65 -8.59
C LEU A 316 -18.32 2.78 -8.05
N GLY A 317 -18.29 2.47 -6.76
CA GLY A 317 -19.39 1.77 -6.07
C GLY A 317 -19.59 0.33 -6.53
N LEU A 318 -18.52 -0.34 -6.98
CA LEU A 318 -18.52 -1.77 -7.34
C LEU A 318 -19.52 -2.10 -8.46
N GLN A 319 -19.51 -1.35 -9.55
CA GLN A 319 -20.28 -1.66 -10.74
C GLN A 319 -19.69 -2.90 -11.46
N VAL A 320 -19.76 -4.04 -10.77
CA VAL A 320 -19.07 -5.28 -11.16
C VAL A 320 -19.43 -5.79 -12.55
N VAL A 321 -20.69 -5.62 -12.98
CA VAL A 321 -21.14 -6.07 -14.32
C VAL A 321 -20.43 -5.29 -15.42
N LYS A 322 -20.43 -3.96 -15.32
CA LYS A 322 -19.73 -3.10 -16.30
C LYS A 322 -18.22 -3.27 -16.25
N SER A 323 -17.66 -3.38 -15.05
CA SER A 323 -16.24 -3.67 -14.86
C SER A 323 -15.84 -4.99 -15.54
N THR A 324 -16.64 -6.05 -15.36
CA THR A 324 -16.42 -7.34 -16.04
C THR A 324 -16.42 -7.17 -17.56
N GLU A 325 -17.43 -6.47 -18.11
CA GLU A 325 -17.55 -6.22 -19.56
C GLU A 325 -16.26 -5.59 -20.14
N TYR A 326 -15.73 -4.58 -19.50
CA TYR A 326 -14.55 -3.89 -19.99
C TYR A 326 -13.25 -4.69 -19.79
N PHE A 327 -13.08 -5.42 -18.69
CA PHE A 327 -11.93 -6.31 -18.56
C PHE A 327 -11.98 -7.46 -19.58
N GLU A 328 -13.16 -8.02 -19.91
CA GLU A 328 -13.29 -9.04 -20.94
C GLU A 328 -12.99 -8.47 -22.34
N LYS A 329 -13.42 -7.25 -22.65
CA LYS A 329 -13.04 -6.55 -23.88
C LYS A 329 -11.51 -6.35 -23.96
N ALA A 330 -10.87 -5.93 -22.86
CA ALA A 330 -9.43 -5.79 -22.79
C ALA A 330 -8.73 -7.14 -23.02
N LYS A 331 -9.20 -8.21 -22.38
CA LYS A 331 -8.68 -9.56 -22.58
C LYS A 331 -8.83 -10.05 -24.01
N ALA A 332 -9.98 -9.84 -24.63
CA ALA A 332 -10.24 -10.25 -26.01
C ALA A 332 -9.28 -9.61 -27.02
N THR A 333 -8.92 -8.34 -26.80
CA THR A 333 -7.92 -7.66 -27.66
C THR A 333 -6.51 -8.22 -27.50
N MET A 334 -6.18 -8.81 -26.33
CA MET A 334 -4.85 -9.36 -26.04
C MET A 334 -4.65 -10.79 -26.55
N LEU A 335 -5.69 -11.62 -26.49
CA LEU A 335 -5.59 -13.05 -26.86
C LEU A 335 -5.18 -13.28 -28.32
N GLU A 336 -5.31 -12.28 -29.19
CA GLU A 336 -4.86 -12.33 -30.55
C GLU A 336 -3.34 -12.13 -30.72
N GLU A 337 -2.65 -11.55 -29.71
CA GLU A 337 -1.25 -11.14 -29.81
C GLU A 337 -0.28 -11.91 -28.90
N ALA A 338 -0.66 -12.24 -27.67
CA ALA A 338 0.23 -12.95 -26.72
C ALA A 338 -0.54 -13.68 -25.62
N SER A 339 -0.45 -15.00 -25.63
CA SER A 339 -1.11 -15.87 -24.63
C SER A 339 -0.42 -15.91 -23.25
N ASP A 340 0.76 -15.31 -23.07
CA ASP A 340 1.58 -15.36 -21.84
C ASP A 340 2.28 -14.01 -21.60
N SER A 341 1.55 -13.03 -21.04
CA SER A 341 2.06 -11.70 -20.72
C SER A 341 1.69 -11.24 -19.32
N ALA A 342 2.47 -10.32 -18.75
CA ALA A 342 2.20 -9.72 -17.45
C ALA A 342 0.86 -8.98 -17.40
N GLU A 343 0.51 -8.30 -18.48
CA GLU A 343 -0.74 -7.57 -18.60
C GLU A 343 -1.93 -8.52 -18.63
N LEU A 344 -1.83 -9.65 -19.34
CA LEU A 344 -2.88 -10.66 -19.36
C LEU A 344 -3.06 -11.29 -17.97
N ALA A 345 -1.97 -11.53 -17.25
CA ALA A 345 -2.04 -12.03 -15.89
C ALA A 345 -2.73 -11.03 -14.96
N GLU A 346 -2.45 -9.74 -15.08
CA GLU A 346 -3.13 -8.68 -14.34
C GLU A 346 -4.62 -8.65 -14.67
N ILE A 347 -4.99 -8.64 -15.95
CA ILE A 347 -6.40 -8.63 -16.38
C ILE A 347 -7.12 -9.88 -15.87
N ASN A 348 -6.52 -11.06 -15.97
CA ASN A 348 -7.10 -12.29 -15.41
C ASN A 348 -7.34 -12.17 -13.90
N LEU A 349 -6.39 -11.61 -13.16
CA LEU A 349 -6.55 -11.38 -11.72
C LEU A 349 -7.80 -10.53 -11.43
N TYR A 350 -8.00 -9.45 -12.18
CA TYR A 350 -9.15 -8.56 -11.97
C TYR A 350 -10.46 -9.12 -12.52
N ILE A 351 -10.46 -9.86 -13.60
CA ILE A 351 -11.64 -10.62 -14.05
C ILE A 351 -12.07 -11.62 -12.98
N GLY A 352 -11.11 -12.36 -12.43
CA GLY A 352 -11.36 -13.25 -11.29
C GLY A 352 -11.99 -12.49 -10.12
N LEU A 353 -11.42 -11.35 -9.75
CA LEU A 353 -11.86 -10.53 -8.62
C LEU A 353 -13.28 -9.98 -8.79
N VAL A 354 -13.59 -9.39 -9.95
CA VAL A 354 -14.94 -8.83 -10.19
C VAL A 354 -16.01 -9.91 -10.26
N ASN A 355 -15.70 -11.09 -10.82
CA ASN A 355 -16.64 -12.21 -10.86
C ASN A 355 -16.83 -12.85 -9.47
N PHE A 356 -15.76 -12.97 -8.69
CA PHE A 356 -15.85 -13.38 -7.28
C PHE A 356 -16.75 -12.42 -6.48
N TRP A 357 -16.56 -11.13 -6.58
CA TRP A 357 -17.40 -10.14 -5.90
C TRP A 357 -18.84 -10.13 -6.40
N ARG A 358 -19.04 -10.30 -7.73
CA ARG A 358 -20.36 -10.44 -8.32
C ARG A 358 -21.09 -11.66 -7.75
N GLY A 359 -20.40 -12.80 -7.65
CA GLY A 359 -20.91 -14.01 -7.03
C GLY A 359 -21.29 -13.79 -5.56
N LEU A 360 -20.41 -13.18 -4.77
CA LEU A 360 -20.66 -12.88 -3.36
C LEU A 360 -21.87 -11.97 -3.15
N ARG A 361 -22.01 -10.92 -3.96
CA ARG A 361 -23.18 -10.02 -3.89
C ARG A 361 -24.47 -10.71 -4.36
N GLY A 362 -24.39 -11.47 -5.45
CA GLY A 362 -25.54 -12.19 -5.99
C GLY A 362 -26.18 -13.14 -4.98
N VAL A 363 -25.35 -13.82 -4.15
CA VAL A 363 -25.83 -14.72 -3.10
C VAL A 363 -26.04 -14.04 -1.73
N GLY A 364 -25.93 -12.71 -1.65
CA GLY A 364 -26.19 -11.96 -0.43
C GLY A 364 -25.12 -12.01 0.64
N ARG A 365 -23.88 -12.39 0.27
CA ARG A 365 -22.78 -12.45 1.21
C ARG A 365 -22.15 -11.10 1.53
N TRP A 366 -22.57 -10.09 0.82
CA TRP A 366 -22.13 -8.71 0.97
C TRP A 366 -23.34 -7.77 1.13
N GLY A 367 -24.07 -7.96 2.22
CA GLY A 367 -25.32 -7.26 2.47
C GLY A 367 -26.54 -8.02 1.94
N HIS A 368 -27.56 -7.32 1.44
CA HIS A 368 -28.73 -7.96 0.85
C HIS A 368 -28.36 -8.71 -0.45
N ALA A 369 -28.91 -9.90 -0.63
CA ALA A 369 -28.77 -10.66 -1.88
C ALA A 369 -29.30 -9.84 -3.05
N ASP A 370 -28.54 -9.80 -4.13
CA ASP A 370 -28.97 -9.23 -5.42
C ASP A 370 -28.93 -10.32 -6.49
N PRO A 371 -29.99 -11.14 -6.57
CA PRO A 371 -30.04 -12.24 -7.54
C PRO A 371 -29.97 -11.77 -8.99
N SER A 372 -30.33 -10.49 -9.27
CA SER A 372 -30.24 -9.95 -10.64
C SER A 372 -28.82 -9.96 -11.18
N LEU A 373 -27.82 -9.95 -10.29
CA LEU A 373 -26.41 -10.07 -10.69
C LEU A 373 -26.05 -11.46 -11.23
N LEU A 374 -26.89 -12.46 -10.97
CA LEU A 374 -26.70 -13.86 -11.40
C LEU A 374 -27.60 -14.24 -12.56
N GLU A 375 -28.58 -13.42 -12.92
CA GLU A 375 -29.53 -13.71 -14.02
C GLU A 375 -28.82 -13.79 -15.36
N GLY A 376 -29.22 -14.76 -16.18
CA GLY A 376 -28.74 -14.96 -17.55
C GLY A 376 -27.30 -15.48 -17.65
N LEU A 377 -26.69 -15.92 -16.57
CA LEU A 377 -25.35 -16.49 -16.59
C LEU A 377 -25.41 -18.01 -16.84
N GLU A 378 -24.70 -18.45 -17.87
CA GLU A 378 -24.49 -19.87 -18.17
C GLU A 378 -23.35 -20.51 -17.38
N VAL A 379 -22.53 -19.70 -16.69
CA VAL A 379 -21.30 -20.10 -16.00
C VAL A 379 -21.42 -19.84 -14.49
N ASP A 380 -20.92 -20.77 -13.69
CA ASP A 380 -20.69 -20.50 -12.27
C ASP A 380 -19.57 -19.46 -12.12
N LEU A 381 -19.90 -18.31 -11.53
CA LEU A 381 -18.98 -17.18 -11.39
C LEU A 381 -17.74 -17.51 -10.55
N PHE A 382 -17.87 -18.39 -9.58
CA PHE A 382 -16.75 -18.78 -8.73
C PHE A 382 -15.82 -19.76 -9.45
N GLU A 383 -16.35 -20.69 -10.25
CA GLU A 383 -15.54 -21.58 -11.07
C GLU A 383 -14.79 -20.76 -12.14
N TYR A 384 -15.48 -19.80 -12.76
CA TYR A 384 -14.84 -18.89 -13.71
C TYR A 384 -13.74 -18.07 -13.04
N ALA A 385 -14.01 -17.49 -11.87
CA ALA A 385 -13.02 -16.74 -11.08
C ALA A 385 -11.82 -17.62 -10.72
N ASP A 386 -12.02 -18.88 -10.30
CA ASP A 386 -10.93 -19.81 -9.98
C ASP A 386 -9.99 -20.00 -11.16
N SER A 387 -10.54 -20.21 -12.36
CA SER A 387 -9.76 -20.34 -13.60
C SER A 387 -8.92 -19.09 -13.89
N GLN A 388 -9.50 -17.90 -13.70
CA GLN A 388 -8.79 -16.63 -13.95
C GLN A 388 -7.68 -16.39 -12.91
N PHE A 389 -7.96 -16.60 -11.64
CA PHE A 389 -6.97 -16.49 -10.56
C PHE A 389 -5.83 -17.49 -10.73
N GLN A 390 -6.15 -18.73 -11.15
CA GLN A 390 -5.13 -19.76 -11.39
C GLN A 390 -4.19 -19.35 -12.54
N GLN A 391 -4.72 -18.78 -13.64
CA GLN A 391 -3.89 -18.29 -14.74
C GLN A 391 -2.97 -17.16 -14.30
N ALA A 392 -3.51 -16.17 -13.57
CA ALA A 392 -2.73 -15.06 -13.03
C ALA A 392 -1.63 -15.56 -12.07
N PHE A 393 -1.98 -16.45 -11.14
CA PHE A 393 -1.03 -17.04 -10.20
C PHE A 393 0.09 -17.81 -10.91
N ASN A 394 -0.24 -18.65 -11.88
CA ASN A 394 0.75 -19.44 -12.63
C ASN A 394 1.76 -18.53 -13.35
N TYR A 395 1.30 -17.45 -13.95
CA TYR A 395 2.17 -16.47 -14.60
C TYR A 395 3.10 -15.78 -13.57
N HIS A 396 2.52 -15.19 -12.53
CA HIS A 396 3.30 -14.46 -11.54
C HIS A 396 4.28 -15.37 -10.80
N PHE A 397 3.88 -16.59 -10.48
CA PHE A 397 4.77 -17.56 -9.84
C PHE A 397 5.96 -17.93 -10.74
N LYS A 398 5.71 -18.15 -12.03
CA LYS A 398 6.74 -18.53 -13.02
C LYS A 398 7.75 -17.41 -13.26
N TYR A 399 7.29 -16.18 -13.44
CA TYR A 399 8.13 -15.07 -13.91
C TYR A 399 8.60 -14.13 -12.81
N LEU A 400 7.81 -13.93 -11.75
CA LEU A 400 8.13 -13.02 -10.65
C LEU A 400 8.63 -13.73 -9.39
N GLY A 401 8.41 -15.05 -9.33
CA GLY A 401 8.79 -15.86 -8.17
C GLY A 401 7.80 -15.78 -7.00
N LYS A 402 8.06 -16.63 -6.00
CA LYS A 402 7.14 -16.90 -4.90
C LYS A 402 6.93 -15.74 -3.91
N THR A 403 7.91 -14.89 -3.74
CA THR A 403 7.90 -13.78 -2.76
C THR A 403 7.38 -12.47 -3.33
N HIS A 404 7.10 -12.42 -4.63
CA HIS A 404 6.66 -11.20 -5.26
C HIS A 404 5.22 -10.82 -4.84
N PRO A 405 4.92 -9.55 -4.54
CA PRO A 405 3.60 -9.12 -4.09
C PRO A 405 2.43 -9.53 -5.00
N GLN A 406 2.61 -9.48 -6.33
CA GLN A 406 1.59 -9.88 -7.29
C GLN A 406 1.30 -11.40 -7.25
N THR A 407 2.34 -12.21 -7.04
CA THR A 407 2.18 -13.66 -6.85
C THR A 407 1.36 -13.95 -5.59
N PHE A 408 1.69 -13.26 -4.51
CA PHE A 408 0.95 -13.35 -3.26
C PHE A 408 -0.51 -12.93 -3.41
N LYS A 409 -0.76 -11.79 -4.07
CA LYS A 409 -2.10 -11.28 -4.34
C LYS A 409 -2.96 -12.27 -5.13
N ALA A 410 -2.42 -12.82 -6.21
CA ALA A 410 -3.12 -13.81 -7.03
C ALA A 410 -3.45 -15.08 -6.24
N LEU A 411 -2.50 -15.58 -5.42
CA LEU A 411 -2.75 -16.74 -4.58
C LEU A 411 -3.78 -16.46 -3.49
N HIS A 412 -3.70 -15.28 -2.87
CA HIS A 412 -4.67 -14.89 -1.84
C HIS A 412 -6.11 -14.97 -2.37
N TYR A 413 -6.41 -14.35 -3.50
CA TYR A 413 -7.75 -14.39 -4.09
C TYR A 413 -8.15 -15.77 -4.59
N LEU A 414 -7.19 -16.54 -5.12
CA LEU A 414 -7.43 -17.94 -5.50
C LEU A 414 -7.88 -18.76 -4.29
N GLN A 415 -7.24 -18.59 -3.14
CA GLN A 415 -7.59 -19.30 -1.92
C GLN A 415 -8.94 -18.82 -1.36
N GLU A 416 -9.19 -17.52 -1.31
CA GLU A 416 -10.47 -16.96 -0.88
C GLU A 416 -11.63 -17.50 -1.73
N ASN A 417 -11.44 -17.57 -3.05
CA ASN A 417 -12.43 -18.12 -3.95
C ASN A 417 -12.66 -19.62 -3.71
N ARG A 418 -11.60 -20.40 -3.52
CA ARG A 418 -11.70 -21.85 -3.21
C ARG A 418 -12.34 -22.11 -1.86
N TYR A 419 -12.08 -21.28 -0.88
CA TYR A 419 -12.77 -21.32 0.40
C TYR A 419 -14.26 -21.00 0.24
N ALA A 420 -14.60 -19.98 -0.55
CA ALA A 420 -15.99 -19.66 -0.88
C ALA A 420 -16.69 -20.80 -1.63
N MET A 421 -15.97 -21.58 -2.44
CA MET A 421 -16.44 -22.79 -3.10
C MET A 421 -16.50 -24.01 -2.17
N GLY A 422 -15.81 -23.98 -1.04
CA GLY A 422 -15.58 -25.15 -0.19
C GLY A 422 -14.77 -26.25 -0.85
N ASN A 423 -13.99 -25.91 -1.85
CA ASN A 423 -13.22 -26.85 -2.63
C ASN A 423 -11.78 -26.96 -2.11
N TYR A 424 -11.66 -27.42 -0.85
CA TYR A 424 -10.38 -27.59 -0.19
C TYR A 424 -9.49 -28.67 -0.83
N GLU A 425 -10.13 -29.62 -1.50
CA GLU A 425 -9.41 -30.68 -2.22
C GLU A 425 -8.53 -30.14 -3.35
N LEU A 426 -8.98 -29.11 -4.05
CA LEU A 426 -8.16 -28.42 -5.06
C LEU A 426 -7.09 -27.50 -4.45
N ALA A 427 -7.33 -26.97 -3.26
CA ALA A 427 -6.40 -26.06 -2.59
C ALA A 427 -5.17 -26.77 -2.03
N ILE A 428 -5.39 -27.93 -1.38
CA ILE A 428 -4.35 -28.68 -0.63
C ILE A 428 -3.12 -29.03 -1.46
N PRO A 429 -3.22 -29.64 -2.66
CA PRO A 429 -2.02 -30.04 -3.43
C PRO A 429 -1.14 -28.85 -3.82
N TRP A 430 -1.75 -27.75 -4.15
CA TRP A 430 -1.05 -26.52 -4.51
C TRP A 430 -0.33 -25.91 -3.33
N LEU A 431 -1.03 -25.77 -2.21
CA LEU A 431 -0.46 -25.24 -0.98
C LEU A 431 0.68 -26.11 -0.46
N LYS A 432 0.54 -27.44 -0.52
CA LYS A 432 1.62 -28.37 -0.20
C LYS A 432 2.86 -28.11 -1.05
N LYS A 433 2.71 -28.15 -2.39
CA LYS A 433 3.82 -27.94 -3.31
C LYS A 433 4.56 -26.63 -3.01
N TYR A 434 3.83 -25.59 -2.65
CA TYR A 434 4.44 -24.31 -2.28
C TYR A 434 5.10 -24.37 -0.89
N THR A 435 4.38 -24.87 0.11
CA THR A 435 4.83 -24.91 1.51
C THR A 435 6.04 -25.83 1.70
N ASP A 436 6.10 -26.96 0.98
CA ASP A 436 7.23 -27.89 1.03
C ASP A 436 8.53 -27.26 0.46
N SER A 437 8.42 -26.22 -0.35
CA SER A 437 9.56 -25.47 -0.87
C SER A 437 10.07 -24.37 0.07
N LEU A 438 9.39 -24.12 1.20
CA LEU A 438 9.73 -23.06 2.14
C LEU A 438 10.78 -23.50 3.15
N PRO A 439 11.61 -22.58 3.66
CA PRO A 439 12.51 -22.86 4.77
C PRO A 439 11.76 -23.39 5.99
N PHE A 440 12.36 -24.29 6.75
CA PHE A 440 11.75 -24.90 7.93
C PHE A 440 11.27 -23.87 8.97
N LYS A 441 12.05 -22.79 9.17
CA LYS A 441 11.66 -21.61 9.93
C LYS A 441 11.83 -20.40 9.05
N SER A 442 10.72 -19.82 8.61
CA SER A 442 10.74 -18.54 7.90
C SER A 442 10.25 -17.45 8.82
N LYS A 443 10.95 -16.31 8.81
CA LYS A 443 10.48 -15.06 9.42
C LYS A 443 9.60 -14.26 8.46
N GLU A 444 9.48 -14.72 7.22
CA GLU A 444 8.68 -14.07 6.19
C GLU A 444 7.19 -14.28 6.48
N HIS A 445 6.45 -13.19 6.57
CA HIS A 445 5.01 -13.22 6.80
C HIS A 445 4.27 -14.03 5.70
N THR A 446 4.67 -13.87 4.45
CA THR A 446 4.14 -14.62 3.29
C THR A 446 4.25 -16.13 3.47
N ASP A 447 5.39 -16.62 3.91
CA ASP A 447 5.61 -18.05 4.13
C ASP A 447 4.68 -18.62 5.22
N ASN A 448 4.48 -17.85 6.27
CA ASN A 448 3.58 -18.22 7.37
C ASN A 448 2.12 -18.20 6.93
N PHE A 449 1.73 -17.25 6.09
CA PHE A 449 0.38 -17.20 5.50
C PHE A 449 0.08 -18.44 4.66
N TYR A 450 1.00 -18.92 3.83
CA TYR A 450 0.80 -20.13 3.04
C TYR A 450 0.65 -21.39 3.90
N ARG A 451 1.45 -21.50 4.97
CA ARG A 451 1.30 -22.59 5.95
C ARG A 451 -0.05 -22.53 6.63
N TYR A 452 -0.48 -21.35 7.05
CA TYR A 452 -1.80 -21.13 7.63
C TYR A 452 -2.92 -21.56 6.68
N CYS A 453 -2.88 -21.14 5.43
CA CYS A 453 -3.85 -21.53 4.40
C CYS A 453 -3.88 -23.06 4.20
N LEU A 454 -2.72 -23.70 4.20
CA LEU A 454 -2.64 -25.17 4.10
C LEU A 454 -3.28 -25.86 5.31
N VAL A 455 -2.94 -25.42 6.51
CA VAL A 455 -3.48 -25.98 7.76
C VAL A 455 -4.99 -25.82 7.80
N VAL A 456 -5.53 -24.65 7.48
CA VAL A 456 -6.97 -24.40 7.41
C VAL A 456 -7.63 -25.29 6.35
N SER A 457 -7.03 -25.44 5.18
CA SER A 457 -7.58 -26.29 4.12
C SER A 457 -7.61 -27.76 4.53
N LEU A 458 -6.58 -28.25 5.20
CA LEU A 458 -6.53 -29.63 5.73
C LEU A 458 -7.57 -29.84 6.83
N GLU A 459 -7.72 -28.88 7.74
CA GLU A 459 -8.71 -28.89 8.80
C GLU A 459 -10.14 -28.94 8.24
N GLU A 460 -10.48 -28.05 7.33
CA GLU A 460 -11.82 -27.96 6.75
C GLU A 460 -12.15 -29.21 5.91
N ARG A 461 -11.18 -29.71 5.13
CA ARG A 461 -11.37 -30.98 4.42
C ARG A 461 -11.58 -32.14 5.37
N ALA A 462 -10.86 -32.18 6.50
CA ALA A 462 -11.07 -33.19 7.54
C ALA A 462 -12.50 -33.11 8.12
N LYS A 463 -13.01 -31.92 8.40
CA LYS A 463 -14.39 -31.73 8.86
C LYS A 463 -15.42 -32.23 7.83
N GLN A 464 -15.22 -31.98 6.54
CA GLN A 464 -16.08 -32.46 5.46
C GLN A 464 -16.14 -34.00 5.42
N LEU A 465 -14.99 -34.67 5.66
CA LEU A 465 -14.86 -36.11 5.62
C LEU A 465 -15.20 -36.80 6.93
N ALA A 466 -15.36 -36.07 8.02
CA ALA A 466 -15.40 -36.61 9.39
C ALA A 466 -16.42 -37.72 9.61
N LEU A 467 -17.61 -37.59 9.02
CA LEU A 467 -18.68 -38.59 9.17
C LEU A 467 -18.60 -39.74 8.15
N ALA A 468 -18.18 -39.45 6.92
CA ALA A 468 -18.12 -40.41 5.84
C ALA A 468 -16.83 -41.24 5.83
N GLU A 469 -15.69 -40.58 6.10
CA GLU A 469 -14.34 -41.17 6.02
C GLU A 469 -13.49 -40.77 7.25
N PRO A 470 -13.87 -41.15 8.48
CA PRO A 470 -13.24 -40.65 9.70
C PRO A 470 -11.74 -40.93 9.80
N GLN A 471 -11.25 -42.01 9.24
CA GLN A 471 -9.83 -42.37 9.26
C GLN A 471 -9.03 -41.41 8.34
N LYS A 472 -9.58 -41.06 7.17
CA LYS A 472 -8.98 -40.10 6.24
C LYS A 472 -8.99 -38.67 6.83
N ALA A 473 -10.10 -38.35 7.51
CA ALA A 473 -10.21 -37.07 8.23
C ALA A 473 -9.13 -36.94 9.33
N LEU A 474 -8.93 -38.00 10.12
CA LEU A 474 -7.88 -38.03 11.15
C LEU A 474 -6.47 -37.93 10.56
N ALA A 475 -6.23 -38.54 9.39
CA ALA A 475 -4.96 -38.44 8.69
C ALA A 475 -4.67 -36.97 8.24
N LEU A 476 -5.68 -36.28 7.71
CA LEU A 476 -5.55 -34.86 7.34
C LEU A 476 -5.25 -33.95 8.55
N ILE A 477 -5.90 -34.20 9.69
CA ILE A 477 -5.59 -33.49 10.94
C ILE A 477 -4.16 -33.79 11.41
N GLN A 478 -3.73 -35.06 11.31
CA GLN A 478 -2.35 -35.41 11.69
C GLN A 478 -1.33 -34.75 10.77
N GLU A 479 -1.64 -34.62 9.49
CA GLU A 479 -0.82 -33.91 8.53
C GLU A 479 -0.77 -32.39 8.85
N ALA A 480 -1.93 -31.79 9.16
CA ALA A 480 -1.99 -30.36 9.55
C ALA A 480 -1.06 -30.05 10.73
N PHE A 481 -0.97 -30.94 11.72
CA PHE A 481 -0.03 -30.79 12.84
C PHE A 481 1.44 -30.71 12.41
N GLN A 482 1.83 -31.35 11.31
CA GLN A 482 3.23 -31.28 10.84
C GLN A 482 3.64 -29.88 10.37
N TYR A 483 2.68 -29.12 9.83
CA TYR A 483 2.92 -27.76 9.36
C TYR A 483 2.90 -26.70 10.47
N ILE A 484 2.31 -27.02 11.63
CA ILE A 484 2.24 -26.10 12.79
C ILE A 484 3.51 -26.12 13.62
N LEU A 485 4.22 -27.25 13.70
CA LEU A 485 5.42 -27.40 14.54
C LEU A 485 6.50 -26.35 14.29
N ASN A 486 6.37 -25.58 13.23
CA ASN A 486 7.29 -24.54 12.76
C ASN A 486 6.73 -23.12 12.84
N TYR A 487 5.59 -22.95 13.50
CA TYR A 487 4.86 -21.71 13.57
C TYR A 487 4.94 -21.16 15.01
N ASP A 488 5.37 -19.91 15.19
CA ASP A 488 5.49 -19.30 16.53
C ASP A 488 4.15 -19.21 17.28
N GLU A 489 3.03 -19.37 16.58
CA GLU A 489 1.64 -19.35 17.08
C GLU A 489 1.01 -20.74 17.12
N GLY A 490 1.83 -21.77 17.09
CA GLY A 490 1.40 -23.16 17.00
C GLY A 490 0.43 -23.61 18.08
N ASP A 491 0.40 -22.96 19.24
CA ASP A 491 -0.39 -23.40 20.38
C ASP A 491 -1.91 -23.23 20.17
N GLU A 492 -2.35 -22.16 19.49
CA GLU A 492 -3.78 -21.96 19.18
C GLU A 492 -4.27 -22.93 18.13
N ILE A 493 -3.57 -22.96 17.03
CA ILE A 493 -3.90 -23.82 15.90
C ILE A 493 -3.84 -25.27 16.38
N ALA A 494 -2.85 -25.64 17.19
CA ALA A 494 -2.74 -26.95 17.79
C ALA A 494 -3.92 -27.28 18.72
N SER A 495 -4.37 -26.33 19.52
CA SER A 495 -5.56 -26.49 20.38
C SER A 495 -6.82 -26.69 19.55
N ARG A 496 -7.01 -25.90 18.48
CA ARG A 496 -8.14 -25.99 17.55
C ARG A 496 -8.14 -27.36 16.84
N LEU A 497 -7.03 -27.77 16.26
CA LEU A 497 -6.90 -29.08 15.61
C LEU A 497 -7.10 -30.24 16.59
N THR A 498 -6.64 -30.12 17.83
CA THR A 498 -6.87 -31.13 18.89
C THR A 498 -8.36 -31.28 19.18
N ASN A 499 -9.10 -30.19 19.25
CA ASN A 499 -10.55 -30.21 19.42
C ASN A 499 -11.24 -30.86 18.22
N VAL A 500 -10.90 -30.48 16.99
CA VAL A 500 -11.45 -31.13 15.78
C VAL A 500 -11.15 -32.64 15.77
N LYS A 501 -9.92 -33.02 16.13
CA LYS A 501 -9.54 -34.46 16.25
C LYS A 501 -10.40 -35.20 17.27
N LYS A 502 -10.71 -34.56 18.41
CA LYS A 502 -11.61 -35.11 19.42
C LYS A 502 -13.03 -35.29 18.89
N GLN A 503 -13.55 -34.30 18.19
CA GLN A 503 -14.87 -34.32 17.58
C GLN A 503 -15.00 -35.41 16.51
N ILE A 504 -14.01 -35.57 15.62
CA ILE A 504 -13.98 -36.65 14.63
C ILE A 504 -14.00 -38.02 15.30
N LYS A 505 -13.21 -38.21 16.35
CA LYS A 505 -13.21 -39.46 17.13
C LYS A 505 -14.53 -39.74 17.84
N ALA A 506 -15.24 -38.71 18.23
CA ALA A 506 -16.57 -38.84 18.86
C ALA A 506 -17.70 -39.06 17.82
N GLY A 507 -17.40 -39.03 16.52
CA GLY A 507 -18.40 -39.16 15.45
C GLY A 507 -19.36 -37.96 15.38
N LYS A 508 -18.94 -36.80 15.90
CA LYS A 508 -19.75 -35.60 15.98
C LYS A 508 -18.85 -34.38 15.67
N ILE A 509 -19.14 -33.67 14.61
CA ILE A 509 -18.57 -32.37 14.36
C ILE A 509 -19.50 -31.33 14.98
N GLU A 510 -19.00 -30.65 16.00
CA GLU A 510 -19.72 -29.56 16.63
C GLU A 510 -19.58 -28.34 15.73
N GLU A 511 -20.69 -27.69 15.45
CA GLU A 511 -20.63 -26.37 14.88
C GLU A 511 -19.96 -25.43 15.87
N PRO A 512 -19.16 -24.44 15.40
CA PRO A 512 -18.57 -23.46 16.31
C PRO A 512 -19.70 -22.84 17.15
N VAL A 513 -19.58 -22.95 18.46
CA VAL A 513 -20.49 -22.26 19.39
C VAL A 513 -20.10 -20.79 19.29
N TYR A 514 -20.90 -20.05 18.54
CA TYR A 514 -20.80 -18.60 18.59
C TYR A 514 -21.22 -18.14 19.98
N PRO A 515 -20.61 -17.08 20.54
CA PRO A 515 -21.10 -16.50 21.77
C PRO A 515 -22.60 -16.27 21.59
N ASN A 516 -23.38 -17.09 22.31
CA ASN A 516 -24.83 -17.12 22.19
C ASN A 516 -25.34 -15.73 22.54
N ASN A 517 -26.08 -15.14 21.63
CA ASN A 517 -26.88 -13.95 21.91
C ASN A 517 -28.13 -14.40 22.73
N GLU A 518 -27.91 -15.02 23.89
CA GLU A 518 -28.98 -15.25 24.84
C GLU A 518 -29.62 -13.93 25.25
N GLU A 519 -30.87 -13.94 25.61
CA GLU A 519 -31.57 -12.75 26.09
C GLU A 519 -30.73 -12.07 27.18
N LEU A 520 -30.39 -10.83 26.92
CA LEU A 520 -29.50 -10.06 27.77
C LEU A 520 -30.29 -9.59 29.03
N PRO A 521 -29.75 -9.73 30.22
CA PRO A 521 -30.38 -9.17 31.40
C PRO A 521 -30.55 -7.67 31.30
N ALA A 522 -31.67 -7.13 31.69
CA ALA A 522 -31.93 -5.68 31.69
C ALA A 522 -30.86 -4.94 32.52
N LEU A 523 -30.48 -3.75 32.06
CA LEU A 523 -29.53 -2.90 32.77
C LEU A 523 -30.03 -2.56 34.20
N GLU A 524 -29.27 -2.95 35.21
CA GLU A 524 -29.74 -2.98 36.58
C GLU A 524 -29.87 -1.63 37.30
N LYS A 525 -29.29 -0.53 36.85
CA LYS A 525 -29.44 0.81 37.49
C LYS A 525 -29.18 1.98 36.56
N GLU A 526 -30.11 2.94 36.60
CA GLU A 526 -29.89 4.25 36.02
C GLU A 526 -28.95 5.08 36.92
N THR A 527 -27.91 5.62 36.32
CA THR A 527 -27.09 6.66 36.95
C THR A 527 -27.54 8.00 36.39
N THR A 528 -28.00 8.87 37.25
CA THR A 528 -28.46 10.21 36.84
C THR A 528 -27.35 11.21 36.98
N TYR A 529 -26.96 11.81 35.87
CA TYR A 529 -26.03 12.95 35.85
C TYR A 529 -26.81 14.23 35.54
N GLN A 530 -26.35 15.36 36.09
CA GLN A 530 -26.91 16.65 35.71
C GLN A 530 -26.16 17.20 34.51
N GLY A 531 -26.85 17.38 33.41
CA GLY A 531 -26.27 17.93 32.18
C GLY A 531 -27.36 18.27 31.16
N ILE A 532 -27.04 19.16 30.27
CA ILE A 532 -27.94 19.63 29.21
C ILE A 532 -27.27 19.54 27.86
N TRP A 533 -27.90 18.81 26.93
CA TRP A 533 -27.56 18.85 25.54
C TRP A 533 -28.13 20.09 24.84
N LYS A 534 -27.29 20.83 24.12
CA LYS A 534 -27.69 21.98 23.31
C LYS A 534 -27.11 21.85 21.92
N LYS A 535 -27.90 22.27 20.89
CA LYS A 535 -27.32 22.44 19.57
C LYS A 535 -26.15 23.43 19.66
N TRP A 536 -25.03 23.05 19.09
CA TRP A 536 -23.82 23.85 19.22
C TRP A 536 -23.87 25.04 18.27
N GLN A 537 -23.46 26.22 18.74
CA GLN A 537 -23.55 27.48 17.98
C GLN A 537 -22.72 27.46 16.69
N PHE A 538 -21.67 26.62 16.61
CA PHE A 538 -20.83 26.47 15.43
C PHE A 538 -21.26 25.31 14.51
N ALA A 539 -22.42 24.72 14.71
CA ALA A 539 -22.85 23.56 13.94
C ALA A 539 -22.98 23.85 12.44
N GLU A 540 -23.35 25.06 12.06
CA GLU A 540 -23.48 25.42 10.64
C GLU A 540 -22.12 25.63 9.95
N GLU A 541 -21.15 26.25 10.63
CA GLU A 541 -19.78 26.41 10.13
C GLU A 541 -19.06 25.09 9.91
N LEU A 542 -19.39 24.07 10.72
CA LEU A 542 -18.80 22.74 10.67
C LEU A 542 -19.63 21.74 9.87
N LYS A 543 -20.66 22.20 9.20
CA LYS A 543 -21.49 21.37 8.32
C LYS A 543 -20.66 20.76 7.20
N GLY A 544 -20.79 19.44 7.00
CA GLY A 544 -20.01 18.68 6.02
C GLY A 544 -18.62 18.25 6.49
N PHE A 545 -18.23 18.54 7.74
CA PHE A 545 -17.03 17.92 8.33
C PHE A 545 -17.32 16.48 8.71
N GLN A 546 -16.44 15.59 8.29
CA GLN A 546 -16.59 14.15 8.56
C GLN A 546 -16.39 13.84 10.03
N THR A 547 -17.25 13.00 10.57
CA THR A 547 -17.35 12.71 12.01
C THR A 547 -16.14 11.98 12.60
N ASN A 548 -15.42 11.20 11.80
CA ASN A 548 -14.27 10.45 12.23
C ASN A 548 -12.97 11.26 12.27
N ASN A 549 -13.06 12.56 12.01
CA ASN A 549 -11.93 13.45 11.83
C ASN A 549 -11.88 14.55 12.91
N TRP A 550 -12.26 14.22 14.14
CA TRP A 550 -12.21 15.13 15.28
C TRP A 550 -11.14 14.70 16.26
N MET A 551 -10.45 15.69 16.83
CA MET A 551 -9.39 15.40 17.79
C MET A 551 -9.27 16.47 18.86
N VAL A 552 -9.16 16.01 20.10
CA VAL A 552 -8.95 16.86 21.27
C VAL A 552 -7.49 17.32 21.33
N SER A 553 -7.29 18.58 21.63
CA SER A 553 -5.99 19.19 21.82
C SER A 553 -6.06 20.21 22.97
N GLY A 554 -5.46 19.88 24.09
CA GLY A 554 -5.27 20.80 25.21
C GLY A 554 -6.52 21.55 25.64
N HIS A 555 -6.84 22.64 24.97
CA HIS A 555 -7.98 23.52 25.27
C HIS A 555 -9.00 23.65 24.15
N GLY A 556 -8.98 22.74 23.17
CA GLY A 556 -9.86 22.81 22.02
C GLY A 556 -10.02 21.51 21.25
N VAL A 557 -10.65 21.61 20.11
CA VAL A 557 -10.90 20.49 19.21
C VAL A 557 -10.51 20.86 17.79
N TRP A 558 -9.77 19.98 17.14
CA TRP A 558 -9.47 20.04 15.71
C TRP A 558 -10.51 19.27 14.92
N PHE A 559 -10.97 19.87 13.85
CA PHE A 559 -11.86 19.31 12.85
C PHE A 559 -11.13 19.27 11.51
N PHE A 560 -11.36 18.21 10.77
CA PHE A 560 -10.66 17.93 9.53
C PHE A 560 -11.69 17.70 8.42
N ASN A 561 -11.61 18.46 7.34
CA ASN A 561 -12.47 18.31 6.19
C ASN A 561 -11.65 18.05 4.94
N MET A 562 -11.68 16.80 4.45
CA MET A 562 -10.97 16.39 3.24
C MET A 562 -11.51 17.04 1.98
N GLU A 563 -12.84 17.18 1.87
CA GLU A 563 -13.48 17.76 0.68
C GLU A 563 -13.16 19.23 0.52
N LYS A 564 -13.27 19.99 1.61
CA LYS A 564 -12.99 21.43 1.63
C LYS A 564 -11.48 21.71 1.78
N LYS A 565 -10.67 20.71 2.02
CA LYS A 565 -9.22 20.86 2.29
C LYS A 565 -8.96 21.89 3.39
N GLN A 566 -9.63 21.70 4.53
CA GLN A 566 -9.62 22.63 5.65
C GLN A 566 -9.36 21.92 6.97
N LEU A 567 -8.55 22.56 7.82
CA LEU A 567 -8.51 22.30 9.26
C LEU A 567 -9.23 23.43 9.98
N VAL A 568 -10.02 23.08 10.98
CA VAL A 568 -10.68 24.05 11.84
C VAL A 568 -10.34 23.72 13.28
N PHE A 569 -9.91 24.72 14.02
CA PHE A 569 -9.65 24.59 15.46
C PHE A 569 -10.68 25.39 16.23
N TRP A 570 -11.39 24.71 17.11
CA TRP A 570 -12.20 25.36 18.10
C TRP A 570 -11.42 25.56 19.41
N ASP A 571 -11.22 26.80 19.79
CA ASP A 571 -10.62 27.19 21.06
C ASP A 571 -11.72 27.30 22.13
N ASN A 572 -11.74 26.36 23.09
CA ASN A 572 -12.75 26.35 24.15
C ASN A 572 -12.65 27.56 25.07
N LYS A 573 -11.43 28.11 25.31
CA LYS A 573 -11.23 29.27 26.18
C LYS A 573 -11.73 30.56 25.56
N LYS A 574 -11.49 30.71 24.25
CA LYS A 574 -11.93 31.89 23.48
C LYS A 574 -13.34 31.74 22.94
N ASN A 575 -13.85 30.49 22.93
CA ASN A 575 -15.10 30.11 22.30
C ASN A 575 -15.21 30.61 20.85
N SER A 576 -14.16 30.36 20.06
CA SER A 576 -14.04 30.82 18.67
C SER A 576 -13.45 29.73 17.78
N LEU A 577 -13.79 29.77 16.49
CA LEU A 577 -13.21 28.95 15.45
C LEU A 577 -12.07 29.67 14.74
N SER A 578 -11.04 28.92 14.38
CA SER A 578 -9.97 29.36 13.49
C SER A 578 -9.85 28.35 12.35
N THR A 579 -9.86 28.81 11.10
CA THR A 579 -9.80 27.97 9.91
C THR A 579 -8.42 28.09 9.27
N TYR A 580 -7.86 26.96 8.83
CA TYR A 580 -6.54 26.83 8.24
C TYR A 580 -6.65 26.06 6.92
N HIS A 581 -5.76 26.37 5.96
CA HIS A 581 -5.76 25.80 4.62
C HIS A 581 -4.38 25.18 4.27
N PRO A 582 -3.99 24.08 4.92
CA PRO A 582 -2.75 23.40 4.55
C PRO A 582 -2.80 22.91 3.12
N THR A 583 -1.63 22.74 2.51
CA THR A 583 -1.50 22.26 1.14
C THR A 583 -1.13 20.77 1.10
N ASN A 584 -1.06 20.17 -0.09
CA ASN A 584 -0.69 18.76 -0.30
C ASN A 584 -1.53 17.76 0.53
N TRP A 585 -2.84 17.93 0.47
CA TRP A 585 -3.77 17.13 1.26
C TRP A 585 -3.62 15.62 1.02
N PRO A 586 -3.72 14.81 2.09
CA PRO A 586 -3.78 13.36 1.97
C PRO A 586 -4.94 12.91 1.08
N GLU A 587 -4.74 11.83 0.35
CA GLU A 587 -5.81 11.20 -0.43
C GLU A 587 -6.57 10.17 0.39
N GLY A 588 -7.88 10.04 0.11
CA GLY A 588 -8.75 9.06 0.74
C GLY A 588 -9.28 9.49 2.11
N SER A 589 -10.02 8.59 2.75
CA SER A 589 -10.54 8.81 4.11
C SER A 589 -9.45 8.50 5.14
N GLY A 590 -9.31 9.33 6.14
CA GLY A 590 -8.32 9.16 7.18
C GLY A 590 -8.81 9.60 8.55
N ARG A 591 -7.97 9.44 9.55
CA ARG A 591 -8.17 9.98 10.90
C ARG A 591 -7.10 11.01 11.20
N LEU A 592 -7.51 12.07 11.86
CA LEU A 592 -6.61 13.09 12.37
C LEU A 592 -6.14 12.72 13.77
N ILE A 593 -4.83 12.85 14.00
CA ILE A 593 -4.22 12.66 15.29
C ILE A 593 -3.34 13.88 15.59
N TYR A 594 -3.39 14.36 16.81
CA TYR A 594 -2.59 15.50 17.26
C TYR A 594 -1.63 15.07 18.37
N ASP A 595 -0.37 15.23 18.10
CA ASP A 595 0.66 15.07 19.10
C ASP A 595 0.84 16.39 19.86
N GLN A 596 0.34 16.44 21.09
CA GLN A 596 0.44 17.64 21.92
C GLN A 596 1.90 18.01 22.23
N LYS A 597 2.80 17.03 22.30
CA LYS A 597 4.20 17.23 22.63
C LYS A 597 4.96 17.87 21.48
N ASN A 598 4.75 17.37 20.27
CA ASN A 598 5.49 17.78 19.08
C ASN A 598 4.71 18.75 18.19
N ARG A 599 3.42 18.98 18.48
CA ARG A 599 2.50 19.84 17.69
C ARG A 599 2.35 19.38 16.23
N LEU A 600 2.36 18.09 15.99
CA LEU A 600 2.23 17.47 14.70
C LEU A 600 0.81 16.94 14.48
N PHE A 601 0.35 16.98 13.23
CA PHE A 601 -0.90 16.39 12.82
C PHE A 601 -0.59 15.19 11.91
N TYR A 602 -1.19 14.05 12.18
CA TYR A 602 -1.03 12.84 11.39
C TYR A 602 -2.36 12.50 10.78
N ALA A 603 -2.43 12.46 9.47
CA ALA A 603 -3.59 11.94 8.76
C ALA A 603 -3.23 10.60 8.16
N TRP A 604 -4.13 9.65 8.31
CA TRP A 604 -3.94 8.30 7.84
C TRP A 604 -5.14 7.89 6.97
N SER A 605 -4.83 7.28 5.85
CA SER A 605 -5.84 6.77 4.94
C SER A 605 -6.04 5.27 5.19
N SER A 606 -7.23 4.88 5.61
CA SER A 606 -7.60 3.49 5.86
C SER A 606 -7.47 2.57 4.64
N ILE A 607 -7.47 3.14 3.45
CA ILE A 607 -7.38 2.36 2.20
C ILE A 607 -5.96 1.93 1.90
N ARG A 608 -4.94 2.71 2.31
CA ARG A 608 -3.55 2.48 1.95
C ARG A 608 -2.57 2.44 3.12
N SER A 609 -3.04 2.49 4.35
CA SER A 609 -2.20 2.57 5.57
C SER A 609 -1.08 3.62 5.42
N THR A 610 -1.43 4.78 4.89
CA THR A 610 -0.47 5.85 4.59
C THR A 610 -0.48 6.87 5.70
N VAL A 611 0.69 7.22 6.23
CA VAL A 611 0.86 8.21 7.27
C VAL A 611 1.34 9.52 6.68
N PHE A 612 0.72 10.61 7.09
CA PHE A 612 1.08 11.97 6.72
C PHE A 612 1.36 12.79 7.98
N GLU A 613 2.25 13.74 7.85
CA GLU A 613 2.64 14.68 8.90
C GLU A 613 2.36 16.11 8.46
N LEU A 614 1.88 16.94 9.38
CA LEU A 614 1.71 18.37 9.20
C LEU A 614 2.38 19.10 10.36
N SER A 615 3.46 19.80 10.09
CA SER A 615 4.26 20.47 11.14
C SER A 615 3.61 21.74 11.67
N SER A 616 2.71 22.35 10.91
CA SER A 616 1.91 23.50 11.33
C SER A 616 0.58 23.54 10.60
N PRO A 617 -0.48 24.14 11.17
CA PRO A 617 -1.81 24.16 10.55
C PRO A 617 -1.88 24.82 9.16
N GLU A 618 -0.97 25.72 8.85
CA GLU A 618 -0.85 26.38 7.54
C GLU A 618 0.24 25.78 6.64
N GLY A 619 0.83 24.66 7.07
CA GLY A 619 1.95 24.03 6.36
C GLY A 619 1.51 23.11 5.22
N ASN A 620 2.45 22.28 4.80
CA ASN A 620 2.22 21.26 3.78
C ASN A 620 2.10 19.88 4.47
N TRP A 621 1.13 19.07 4.04
CA TRP A 621 1.11 17.67 4.40
C TRP A 621 2.29 16.96 3.73
N ASN A 622 3.10 16.29 4.53
CA ASN A 622 4.21 15.49 4.06
C ASN A 622 3.89 14.01 4.29
N ARG A 623 4.02 13.21 3.25
CA ARG A 623 3.84 11.76 3.36
C ARG A 623 5.05 11.16 4.08
N LEU A 624 4.81 10.44 5.18
CA LEU A 624 5.85 9.74 5.95
C LEU A 624 6.04 8.30 5.52
N SER A 625 4.97 7.64 5.09
CA SER A 625 5.04 6.25 4.62
C SER A 625 4.15 6.02 3.42
N TYR A 626 4.57 5.09 2.56
CA TYR A 626 3.66 4.40 1.64
C TYR A 626 3.12 3.18 2.36
N GLY A 627 1.84 2.85 2.15
CA GLY A 627 1.22 1.71 2.78
C GLY A 627 2.07 0.45 2.63
N VAL A 628 2.21 -0.29 3.70
CA VAL A 628 3.14 -1.42 3.79
C VAL A 628 2.71 -2.59 2.94
N HIS A 629 1.42 -2.72 2.69
CA HIS A 629 0.85 -3.81 1.92
C HIS A 629 -0.48 -3.41 1.31
N ASP A 630 -0.90 -4.13 0.28
CA ASP A 630 -2.25 -4.14 -0.29
C ASP A 630 -3.34 -4.58 0.73
N VAL A 631 -3.07 -4.48 2.01
CA VAL A 631 -4.03 -4.86 3.06
C VAL A 631 -5.00 -3.71 3.24
N HIS A 632 -6.11 -3.80 2.54
CA HIS A 632 -7.24 -2.94 2.83
C HIS A 632 -7.81 -3.32 4.20
N ALA A 633 -7.64 -2.45 5.16
CA ALA A 633 -8.26 -2.57 6.48
C ALA A 633 -9.32 -1.47 6.64
N CYS A 634 -10.38 -1.55 5.83
CA CYS A 634 -11.51 -0.64 5.96
C CYS A 634 -12.07 -0.69 7.38
N GLY A 635 -12.23 0.47 8.02
CA GLY A 635 -12.80 0.55 9.35
C GLY A 635 -11.88 0.04 10.48
N ALA A 636 -10.58 -0.08 10.23
CA ALA A 636 -9.62 -0.36 11.30
C ALA A 636 -9.66 0.73 12.38
N SER A 637 -9.38 0.31 13.60
CA SER A 637 -9.32 1.21 14.75
C SER A 637 -7.94 1.82 14.88
N PHE A 638 -7.89 3.05 15.40
CA PHE A 638 -6.67 3.82 15.53
C PHE A 638 -6.46 4.32 16.94
N ALA A 639 -5.23 4.27 17.39
CA ALA A 639 -4.79 4.93 18.61
C ALA A 639 -3.40 5.54 18.42
N PHE A 640 -3.10 6.58 19.16
CA PHE A 640 -1.79 7.20 19.24
C PHE A 640 -1.22 7.07 20.66
N ASP A 641 0.00 6.61 20.74
CA ASP A 641 0.78 6.56 21.97
C ASP A 641 1.80 7.70 21.97
N PRO A 642 1.56 8.76 22.73
CA PRO A 642 2.45 9.90 22.81
C PRO A 642 3.73 9.63 23.62
N ILE A 643 3.80 8.52 24.35
CA ILE A 643 4.95 8.17 25.19
C ILE A 643 6.02 7.51 24.34
N ASN A 644 5.63 6.51 23.54
CA ASN A 644 6.54 5.76 22.68
C ASN A 644 6.58 6.30 21.26
N ASN A 645 5.86 7.39 20.96
CA ASN A 645 5.78 8.04 19.66
C ASN A 645 5.36 7.08 18.53
N ARG A 646 4.23 6.39 18.74
CA ARG A 646 3.73 5.32 17.86
C ARG A 646 2.26 5.48 17.53
N LEU A 647 1.92 5.11 16.28
CA LEU A 647 0.53 4.94 15.84
C LEU A 647 0.18 3.46 15.85
N TYR A 648 -0.96 3.12 16.40
CA TYR A 648 -1.49 1.76 16.43
C TYR A 648 -2.70 1.66 15.53
N GLU A 649 -2.73 0.60 14.74
CA GLU A 649 -3.86 0.20 13.91
C GLU A 649 -4.29 -1.20 14.29
N PHE A 650 -5.55 -1.39 14.61
CA PHE A 650 -6.09 -2.69 14.98
C PHE A 650 -7.32 -3.05 14.15
N GLY A 651 -7.36 -4.28 13.66
CA GLY A 651 -8.54 -4.89 13.05
C GLY A 651 -8.83 -4.36 11.66
N GLY A 652 -10.10 -4.11 11.41
CA GLY A 652 -10.60 -3.69 10.11
C GLY A 652 -11.08 -4.84 9.23
N TYR A 653 -11.74 -4.48 8.14
CA TYR A 653 -12.27 -5.41 7.15
C TYR A 653 -11.51 -5.25 5.84
N GLY A 654 -10.99 -6.33 5.33
CA GLY A 654 -10.31 -6.34 4.06
C GLY A 654 -10.14 -7.74 3.52
N TYR A 655 -10.10 -7.87 2.19
CA TYR A 655 -10.04 -9.17 1.54
C TYR A 655 -11.10 -10.15 2.06
N PHE A 656 -12.35 -9.63 2.20
CA PHE A 656 -13.55 -10.39 2.63
C PHE A 656 -13.51 -10.98 4.02
N THR A 657 -12.56 -10.60 4.85
CA THR A 657 -12.48 -11.03 6.25
C THR A 657 -12.22 -9.86 7.19
N TYR A 658 -12.73 -9.98 8.41
CA TYR A 658 -12.29 -9.12 9.49
C TYR A 658 -10.91 -9.56 9.96
N LYS A 659 -10.11 -8.58 10.34
CA LYS A 659 -8.74 -8.77 10.85
C LYS A 659 -8.73 -8.53 12.36
N ASN A 660 -7.76 -9.14 13.03
CA ASN A 660 -7.41 -8.86 14.42
C ASN A 660 -5.91 -8.55 14.52
N TRP A 661 -5.34 -8.11 13.44
CA TRP A 661 -3.95 -7.71 13.36
C TRP A 661 -3.76 -6.38 14.06
N LEU A 662 -2.69 -6.29 14.82
CA LEU A 662 -2.21 -5.06 15.42
C LEU A 662 -0.96 -4.62 14.65
N TRP A 663 -1.07 -3.47 14.01
CA TRP A 663 0.04 -2.83 13.33
C TRP A 663 0.49 -1.61 14.12
N VAL A 664 1.78 -1.35 14.08
CA VAL A 664 2.40 -0.18 14.70
C VAL A 664 3.20 0.57 13.66
N TYR A 665 2.95 1.85 13.54
CA TYR A 665 3.84 2.76 12.83
C TYR A 665 4.76 3.45 13.82
N ASP A 666 6.04 3.14 13.76
CA ASP A 666 7.07 3.80 14.55
C ASP A 666 7.43 5.13 13.88
N LEU A 667 7.14 6.25 14.55
CA LEU A 667 7.35 7.58 13.99
C LEU A 667 8.83 7.98 13.94
N GLU A 668 9.69 7.37 14.76
CA GLU A 668 11.13 7.62 14.74
C GLU A 668 11.79 6.85 13.60
N GLU A 669 11.47 5.55 13.48
CA GLU A 669 12.00 4.68 12.44
C GLU A 669 11.26 4.83 11.10
N ARG A 670 10.12 5.53 11.09
CA ARG A 670 9.25 5.77 9.92
C ARG A 670 8.87 4.50 9.17
N LYS A 671 8.58 3.45 9.93
CA LYS A 671 8.20 2.15 9.36
C LYS A 671 7.02 1.52 10.07
N TRP A 672 6.28 0.70 9.34
CA TRP A 672 5.26 -0.17 9.90
C TRP A 672 5.91 -1.45 10.43
N ILE A 673 5.43 -1.89 11.58
CA ILE A 673 5.81 -3.14 12.23
C ILE A 673 4.52 -3.87 12.55
N GLN A 674 4.39 -5.10 12.08
CA GLN A 674 3.31 -5.96 12.54
C GLN A 674 3.68 -6.51 13.92
N LEU A 675 2.88 -6.13 14.90
CA LEU A 675 3.01 -6.70 16.23
C LEU A 675 2.08 -7.90 16.31
N LYS A 676 2.67 -9.06 16.47
CA LYS A 676 2.03 -10.36 16.74
C LYS A 676 0.58 -10.52 16.28
N GLU A 677 0.39 -11.41 15.34
CA GLU A 677 -0.90 -12.04 15.13
C GLU A 677 -1.22 -12.82 16.41
N ASN A 678 -2.42 -12.64 16.91
CA ASN A 678 -3.11 -13.49 17.88
C ASN A 678 -2.31 -14.42 18.76
N LYS A 679 -2.27 -14.11 20.04
CA LYS A 679 -2.18 -15.18 21.06
C LYS A 679 -3.60 -15.69 21.37
N PRO A 680 -3.85 -17.00 21.30
CA PRO A 680 -5.14 -17.60 21.60
C PRO A 680 -5.64 -17.27 23.00
N GLY A 681 -6.93 -16.99 23.05
CA GLY A 681 -7.62 -16.72 24.30
C GLY A 681 -7.41 -15.36 24.91
N ILE A 682 -6.52 -14.54 24.34
CA ILE A 682 -6.20 -13.20 24.84
C ILE A 682 -6.45 -12.14 23.79
N SER A 683 -6.16 -12.41 22.52
CA SER A 683 -6.40 -11.43 21.44
C SER A 683 -7.88 -11.30 21.13
N PRO A 684 -8.36 -10.07 20.87
CA PRO A 684 -9.74 -9.87 20.47
C PRO A 684 -10.08 -10.60 19.17
N TYR A 685 -11.35 -10.97 19.00
CA TYR A 685 -11.82 -11.51 17.71
C TYR A 685 -11.57 -10.51 16.57
N PRO A 686 -11.35 -11.01 15.33
CA PRO A 686 -11.28 -10.17 14.14
C PRO A 686 -12.49 -9.25 14.04
N ARG A 687 -12.26 -7.96 13.92
CA ARG A 687 -13.35 -6.98 13.98
C ARG A 687 -13.05 -5.65 13.33
N ASN A 688 -14.13 -4.95 13.07
CA ASN A 688 -14.19 -3.51 12.92
C ASN A 688 -14.74 -2.93 14.22
N GLY A 689 -13.96 -2.19 14.97
CA GLY A 689 -14.32 -1.65 16.28
C GLY A 689 -13.66 -0.31 16.55
N GLN A 690 -13.85 0.24 17.73
CA GLN A 690 -13.24 1.50 18.13
C GLN A 690 -12.15 1.24 19.18
N LEU A 691 -10.93 1.62 18.88
CA LEU A 691 -9.80 1.63 19.82
C LEU A 691 -9.70 3.01 20.47
N LEU A 692 -9.89 3.06 21.78
CA LEU A 692 -9.94 4.30 22.55
C LEU A 692 -8.71 4.39 23.45
N PRO A 693 -7.81 5.36 23.27
CA PRO A 693 -6.70 5.57 24.20
C PRO A 693 -7.22 5.95 25.59
N ILE A 694 -6.64 5.35 26.61
CA ILE A 694 -6.94 5.61 28.03
C ILE A 694 -5.64 5.78 28.82
N GLU A 695 -5.73 6.26 30.07
CA GLU A 695 -4.60 6.43 30.99
C GLU A 695 -3.42 7.23 30.37
N ASN A 696 -3.72 8.43 29.84
CA ASN A 696 -2.75 9.29 29.14
C ASN A 696 -2.06 8.64 27.93
N GLY A 697 -2.70 7.66 27.30
CA GLY A 697 -2.16 6.94 26.16
C GLY A 697 -1.25 5.76 26.52
N ASN A 698 -1.15 5.37 27.80
CA ASN A 698 -0.42 4.17 28.20
C ASN A 698 -1.15 2.87 27.81
N LYS A 699 -2.46 2.96 27.69
CA LYS A 699 -3.33 1.85 27.36
C LYS A 699 -4.34 2.25 26.28
N ALA A 700 -4.89 1.26 25.61
CA ALA A 700 -5.99 1.44 24.71
C ALA A 700 -7.12 0.44 25.02
N LEU A 701 -8.35 0.91 24.91
CA LEU A 701 -9.54 0.13 25.18
C LEU A 701 -10.25 -0.18 23.87
N LEU A 702 -10.48 -1.46 23.59
CA LEU A 702 -11.27 -1.92 22.47
C LEU A 702 -12.59 -2.46 23.00
N ILE A 703 -13.66 -1.81 22.61
CA ILE A 703 -15.02 -2.22 23.03
C ILE A 703 -15.85 -2.50 21.82
N SER A 704 -16.58 -3.63 21.83
CA SER A 704 -17.55 -3.94 20.80
C SER A 704 -16.94 -4.06 19.40
N GLY A 705 -17.75 -4.10 18.42
CA GLY A 705 -17.44 -4.10 17.00
C GLY A 705 -18.25 -5.12 16.22
N ILE A 706 -18.11 -5.04 14.91
CA ILE A 706 -18.61 -6.06 13.99
C ILE A 706 -17.42 -6.95 13.65
N GLY A 707 -17.59 -8.24 13.77
CA GLY A 707 -16.53 -9.19 13.44
C GLY A 707 -17.07 -10.51 12.94
N SER A 708 -16.17 -11.37 12.53
CA SER A 708 -16.44 -12.74 12.18
C SER A 708 -15.23 -13.56 12.58
N ASP A 709 -15.46 -14.64 13.31
CA ASP A 709 -14.45 -15.60 13.71
C ASP A 709 -14.00 -16.50 12.54
N THR A 710 -14.88 -16.71 11.57
CA THR A 710 -14.63 -17.60 10.43
C THR A 710 -15.45 -17.18 9.22
N GLY A 711 -15.28 -15.96 8.73
CA GLY A 711 -16.02 -15.43 7.58
C GLY A 711 -16.04 -16.40 6.39
N ILE A 712 -14.91 -17.04 6.14
CA ILE A 712 -14.73 -18.03 5.07
C ILE A 712 -15.62 -19.25 5.24
N GLN A 713 -15.69 -19.84 6.43
CA GLN A 713 -16.51 -21.04 6.68
C GLN A 713 -18.01 -20.77 6.53
N ARG A 714 -18.47 -19.61 6.96
CA ARG A 714 -19.86 -19.21 6.84
C ARG A 714 -20.27 -18.99 5.40
N GLU A 715 -19.44 -18.34 4.65
CA GLU A 715 -19.63 -18.13 3.23
C GLU A 715 -19.74 -19.44 2.48
N HIS A 716 -18.91 -20.40 2.86
CA HIS A 716 -18.96 -21.74 2.32
C HIS A 716 -20.30 -22.44 2.62
N LYS A 717 -20.76 -22.42 3.88
CA LYS A 717 -22.05 -23.02 4.27
C LYS A 717 -23.22 -22.39 3.53
N ALA A 718 -23.26 -21.07 3.41
CA ALA A 718 -24.31 -20.36 2.69
C ALA A 718 -24.37 -20.77 1.21
N ARG A 719 -23.20 -20.88 0.58
CA ARG A 719 -23.12 -21.32 -0.81
C ARG A 719 -23.59 -22.75 -1.04
N LEU A 720 -23.29 -23.66 -0.12
CA LEU A 720 -23.78 -25.03 -0.20
C LEU A 720 -25.28 -25.19 0.11
N GLY A 721 -25.97 -24.09 0.40
CA GLY A 721 -27.39 -24.14 0.81
C GLY A 721 -27.61 -24.80 2.18
N LEU A 722 -26.54 -25.03 2.96
CA LEU A 722 -26.60 -25.62 4.30
C LEU A 722 -27.08 -24.61 5.36
N ALA A 723 -27.07 -23.31 5.03
CA ALA A 723 -27.67 -22.27 5.82
C ALA A 723 -28.10 -21.14 4.87
N SER A 724 -29.23 -20.47 5.15
CA SER A 724 -29.60 -19.31 4.36
C SER A 724 -28.58 -18.17 4.58
N ALA A 725 -28.41 -17.30 3.63
CA ALA A 725 -27.57 -16.12 3.80
C ALA A 725 -28.03 -15.24 4.98
N THR A 726 -29.28 -15.37 5.38
CA THR A 726 -29.90 -14.73 6.53
C THR A 726 -29.67 -15.48 7.85
N ASP A 727 -29.48 -16.79 7.80
CA ASP A 727 -29.28 -17.64 8.99
C ASP A 727 -27.80 -17.76 9.39
N VAL A 728 -26.93 -17.57 8.43
CA VAL A 728 -25.47 -17.56 8.68
C VAL A 728 -25.10 -16.12 8.96
N GLY A 729 -25.14 -15.72 10.19
CA GLY A 729 -24.71 -14.39 10.61
C GLY A 729 -23.40 -13.97 9.94
N TYR A 730 -23.56 -13.22 8.88
CA TYR A 730 -22.44 -12.69 8.07
C TYR A 730 -21.52 -11.87 8.94
N PHE A 731 -22.14 -11.16 9.88
CA PHE A 731 -21.46 -10.33 10.85
C PHE A 731 -21.91 -10.71 12.25
N THR A 732 -20.98 -10.97 13.12
CA THR A 732 -21.25 -11.12 14.55
C THR A 732 -21.01 -9.78 15.22
N TRP A 733 -22.02 -9.30 15.93
CA TRP A 733 -21.87 -8.18 16.83
C TRP A 733 -21.15 -8.66 18.08
N LEU A 734 -19.97 -8.10 18.31
CA LEU A 734 -19.14 -8.47 19.43
C LEU A 734 -19.52 -7.63 20.65
N ARG A 735 -19.65 -8.27 21.81
CA ARG A 735 -20.07 -7.64 23.06
C ARG A 735 -19.03 -7.90 24.14
N ASP A 736 -17.79 -7.63 23.79
CA ASP A 736 -16.63 -7.79 24.65
C ASP A 736 -15.90 -6.47 24.82
N ALA A 737 -15.01 -6.42 25.80
CA ALA A 737 -14.13 -5.30 26.03
C ALA A 737 -12.73 -5.83 26.36
N HIS A 738 -11.74 -5.26 25.70
CA HIS A 738 -10.34 -5.62 25.86
C HIS A 738 -9.51 -4.37 26.14
N GLU A 739 -8.58 -4.49 27.06
CA GLU A 739 -7.55 -3.50 27.34
C GLU A 739 -6.25 -3.96 26.66
N LEU A 740 -5.65 -3.10 25.89
CA LEU A 740 -4.31 -3.26 25.34
C LEU A 740 -3.34 -2.41 26.18
N ASP A 741 -2.37 -3.05 26.80
CA ASP A 741 -1.23 -2.36 27.39
C ASP A 741 -0.23 -2.02 26.29
N LEU A 742 -0.02 -0.73 26.02
CA LEU A 742 0.84 -0.24 24.95
C LEU A 742 2.34 -0.34 25.28
N THR A 743 2.69 -0.69 26.53
CA THR A 743 4.09 -0.88 26.93
C THR A 743 4.60 -2.27 26.59
N ASN A 744 3.81 -3.30 26.90
CA ASN A 744 4.17 -4.69 26.68
C ASN A 744 3.42 -5.38 25.53
N MET A 745 2.45 -4.65 24.90
CA MET A 745 1.62 -5.13 23.81
C MET A 745 0.79 -6.36 24.15
N GLU A 746 0.27 -6.39 25.38
CA GLU A 746 -0.56 -7.49 25.85
C GLU A 746 -2.03 -7.07 25.95
N TRP A 747 -2.90 -7.94 25.45
CA TRP A 747 -4.34 -7.81 25.56
C TRP A 747 -4.83 -8.44 26.86
N LYS A 748 -5.78 -7.79 27.49
CA LYS A 748 -6.50 -8.31 28.65
C LYS A 748 -8.00 -8.19 28.40
N ASN A 749 -8.73 -9.28 28.52
CA ASN A 749 -10.20 -9.22 28.54
C ASN A 749 -10.64 -8.64 29.89
N ILE A 750 -11.43 -7.57 29.84
CA ILE A 750 -11.86 -6.83 31.02
C ILE A 750 -13.38 -6.84 31.23
N LEU A 751 -14.14 -7.32 30.27
CA LEU A 751 -15.59 -7.39 30.34
C LEU A 751 -16.09 -8.73 29.79
N PRO A 752 -16.94 -9.45 30.52
CA PRO A 752 -17.58 -10.65 30.01
C PRO A 752 -18.42 -10.38 28.77
N ALA A 753 -18.36 -11.28 27.79
CA ALA A 753 -19.01 -11.13 26.48
C ALA A 753 -20.56 -11.03 26.53
N ASN A 754 -21.18 -11.34 27.66
CA ASN A 754 -22.63 -11.35 27.85
C ASN A 754 -23.22 -10.08 28.47
N GLN A 755 -22.46 -9.00 28.57
CA GLN A 755 -22.99 -7.75 29.11
C GLN A 755 -23.64 -6.83 28.05
N GLU A 756 -24.77 -6.28 28.43
CA GLU A 756 -25.79 -5.72 27.53
C GLU A 756 -25.49 -4.37 26.89
N SER A 757 -24.55 -3.64 27.39
CA SER A 757 -24.41 -2.22 27.06
C SER A 757 -23.52 -1.89 25.91
N ILE A 758 -23.00 -2.91 25.24
CA ILE A 758 -22.04 -2.75 24.17
C ILE A 758 -22.81 -2.48 22.88
N ARG A 759 -22.63 -1.30 22.32
CA ARG A 759 -23.36 -0.81 21.16
C ARG A 759 -22.43 -0.70 19.97
N HIS A 760 -22.98 -0.97 18.82
CA HIS A 760 -22.33 -0.70 17.56
C HIS A 760 -22.75 0.68 17.04
N GLU A 761 -21.83 1.36 16.36
CA GLU A 761 -22.06 2.71 15.81
C GLU A 761 -22.49 3.75 16.86
N GLY A 762 -22.31 3.46 18.12
CA GLY A 762 -22.45 4.44 19.19
C GLY A 762 -21.23 5.36 19.28
N ALA A 763 -21.45 6.57 19.72
CA ALA A 763 -20.34 7.48 20.03
C ALA A 763 -19.71 7.08 21.37
N MET A 764 -18.40 6.89 21.41
CA MET A 764 -17.67 6.47 22.61
C MET A 764 -16.56 7.45 22.95
N GLY A 765 -16.40 7.77 24.22
CA GLY A 765 -15.33 8.62 24.73
C GLY A 765 -14.88 8.24 26.13
N TYR A 766 -13.68 8.63 26.49
CA TYR A 766 -13.08 8.39 27.80
C TYR A 766 -12.91 9.69 28.58
N ILE A 767 -13.31 9.66 29.83
CA ILE A 767 -13.18 10.77 30.77
C ILE A 767 -12.09 10.42 31.76
N GLU A 768 -10.90 10.92 31.52
CA GLU A 768 -9.70 10.56 32.26
C GLU A 768 -9.79 10.85 33.75
N LYS A 769 -10.26 12.04 34.13
CA LYS A 769 -10.41 12.47 35.51
C LYS A 769 -11.24 11.48 36.35
N HIS A 770 -12.17 10.77 35.75
CA HIS A 770 -13.10 9.86 36.43
C HIS A 770 -12.84 8.39 36.09
N ASN A 771 -11.81 8.10 35.27
CA ASN A 771 -11.52 6.76 34.73
C ASN A 771 -12.77 6.09 34.15
N MET A 772 -13.54 6.82 33.36
CA MET A 772 -14.88 6.44 32.95
C MET A 772 -15.01 6.46 31.43
N VAL A 773 -15.52 5.40 30.86
CA VAL A 773 -15.96 5.33 29.46
C VAL A 773 -17.41 5.73 29.38
N MET A 774 -17.73 6.60 28.45
CA MET A 774 -19.13 6.94 28.09
C MET A 774 -19.40 6.45 26.67
N ASN A 775 -20.59 5.89 26.50
CA ASN A 775 -21.12 5.46 25.22
C ASN A 775 -22.48 6.10 25.01
N TRP A 776 -22.71 6.68 23.83
CA TRP A 776 -23.94 7.41 23.54
C TRP A 776 -24.61 6.93 22.27
N ALA A 777 -25.91 6.71 22.34
CA ALA A 777 -26.72 6.23 21.22
C ALA A 777 -26.17 4.95 20.56
N GLY A 778 -26.58 4.65 19.33
CA GLY A 778 -26.09 3.51 18.57
C GLY A 778 -27.11 2.41 18.44
N ASN A 779 -26.68 1.30 17.88
CA ASN A 779 -27.49 0.13 17.60
C ASN A 779 -27.22 -0.96 18.62
N ILE A 780 -28.23 -1.39 19.35
CA ILE A 780 -28.15 -2.65 20.11
C ILE A 780 -28.41 -3.77 19.11
N PRO A 781 -27.45 -4.64 18.87
CA PRO A 781 -27.64 -5.76 17.97
C PRO A 781 -28.77 -6.67 18.46
N SER A 782 -29.64 -7.10 17.55
CA SER A 782 -30.59 -8.14 17.88
C SER A 782 -29.85 -9.43 18.27
N PRO A 783 -30.33 -10.16 19.29
CA PRO A 783 -29.79 -11.49 19.60
C PRO A 783 -30.02 -12.48 18.44
N LYS A 784 -30.97 -12.22 17.55
CA LYS A 784 -31.18 -13.03 16.35
C LYS A 784 -30.64 -12.30 15.12
N PHE A 785 -29.76 -12.96 14.43
CA PHE A 785 -29.20 -12.44 13.20
C PHE A 785 -30.28 -12.24 12.14
N GLY A 786 -30.11 -11.17 11.31
CA GLY A 786 -31.10 -10.81 10.30
C GLY A 786 -32.33 -10.02 10.82
N GLN A 787 -32.45 -9.82 12.13
CA GLN A 787 -33.37 -8.87 12.67
C GLN A 787 -32.76 -7.47 12.76
N GLU A 788 -33.58 -6.45 12.56
CA GLU A 788 -33.16 -5.06 12.68
C GLU A 788 -32.60 -4.79 14.08
N ALA A 789 -31.48 -4.10 14.14
CA ALA A 789 -30.90 -3.63 15.39
C ALA A 789 -31.84 -2.61 16.04
N THR A 790 -31.96 -2.64 17.36
CA THR A 790 -32.73 -1.63 18.08
C THR A 790 -31.91 -0.36 18.19
N ILE A 791 -32.38 0.72 17.55
CA ILE A 791 -31.77 2.04 17.69
C ILE A 791 -32.09 2.58 19.08
N VAL A 792 -31.07 2.93 19.83
CA VAL A 792 -31.20 3.51 21.17
C VAL A 792 -30.67 4.93 21.21
N ASN A 793 -31.35 5.76 21.99
CA ASN A 793 -31.12 7.20 22.10
C ASN A 793 -30.62 7.60 23.49
N HIS A 794 -30.10 6.68 24.27
CA HIS A 794 -29.62 6.96 25.61
C HIS A 794 -28.13 6.69 25.75
N GLY A 795 -27.53 7.22 26.79
CA GLY A 795 -26.13 7.00 27.11
C GLY A 795 -25.94 5.84 28.09
N SER A 796 -24.73 5.34 28.13
CA SER A 796 -24.26 4.45 29.18
C SER A 796 -22.85 4.87 29.62
N SER A 797 -22.49 4.59 30.86
CA SER A 797 -21.16 4.84 31.38
C SER A 797 -20.63 3.63 32.14
N TRP A 798 -19.33 3.45 32.06
CA TRP A 798 -18.62 2.41 32.78
C TRP A 798 -17.39 2.99 33.44
N ASN A 799 -17.31 2.88 34.75
CA ASN A 799 -16.10 3.19 35.49
C ASN A 799 -15.16 1.98 35.40
N LEU A 800 -14.01 2.13 34.79
CA LEU A 800 -13.06 1.04 34.55
C LEU A 800 -12.48 0.42 35.85
N LYS A 801 -12.69 1.05 37.00
CA LYS A 801 -12.38 0.49 38.32
C LYS A 801 -13.50 -0.35 38.90
N ASP A 802 -14.68 -0.36 38.24
CA ASP A 802 -15.86 -1.10 38.72
C ASP A 802 -16.08 -2.32 37.78
N ASP A 803 -16.01 -3.51 38.33
CA ASP A 803 -16.21 -4.78 37.62
C ASP A 803 -17.66 -4.98 37.11
N LYS A 804 -18.55 -4.04 37.41
CA LYS A 804 -19.98 -4.17 37.06
C LYS A 804 -20.33 -3.80 35.61
N GLY A 805 -19.36 -3.23 34.88
CA GLY A 805 -19.58 -2.84 33.48
C GLY A 805 -20.42 -1.57 33.32
N PHE A 806 -21.05 -1.43 32.18
CA PHE A 806 -21.82 -0.23 31.84
C PHE A 806 -23.12 -0.11 32.63
N LYS A 807 -23.48 1.14 32.96
CA LYS A 807 -24.77 1.52 33.56
C LYS A 807 -25.46 2.56 32.71
N LEU A 808 -26.77 2.54 32.65
CA LEU A 808 -27.54 3.56 31.94
C LEU A 808 -27.26 4.96 32.50
N ILE A 809 -27.15 5.92 31.59
CA ILE A 809 -27.04 7.34 31.96
C ILE A 809 -28.33 8.02 31.58
N ASN A 810 -28.94 8.73 32.53
CA ASN A 810 -30.08 9.60 32.31
C ASN A 810 -29.65 11.06 32.52
N PHE A 811 -29.82 11.90 31.46
CA PHE A 811 -29.64 13.35 31.58
C PHE A 811 -30.98 14.05 31.72
N LYS A 812 -31.05 15.02 32.58
CA LYS A 812 -32.19 15.91 32.68
C LYS A 812 -32.04 17.00 31.61
N GLY A 813 -32.83 16.99 30.55
CA GLY A 813 -32.84 18.03 29.53
C GLY A 813 -33.61 17.63 28.26
N ASP A 814 -33.99 18.60 27.45
CA ASP A 814 -35.04 18.47 26.45
C ASP A 814 -34.61 17.93 25.08
N LEU A 815 -33.35 17.65 24.84
CA LEU A 815 -32.87 17.18 23.53
C LEU A 815 -31.84 16.10 23.70
N PHE A 816 -32.18 14.90 23.20
CA PHE A 816 -31.21 13.81 23.02
C PHE A 816 -30.95 13.63 21.53
N PRO A 817 -29.68 13.63 21.10
CA PRO A 817 -29.32 13.20 19.74
C PRO A 817 -29.80 11.76 19.55
N SER A 818 -30.53 11.52 18.48
CA SER A 818 -31.29 10.28 18.27
C SER A 818 -30.58 9.21 17.49
N SER A 819 -29.29 9.36 17.19
CA SER A 819 -28.50 8.40 16.40
C SER A 819 -27.04 8.47 16.71
N GLY A 820 -26.29 7.42 16.36
CA GLY A 820 -24.86 7.31 16.56
C GLY A 820 -24.06 8.45 15.91
N GLY A 821 -22.88 8.65 16.41
CA GLY A 821 -21.95 9.68 15.96
C GLY A 821 -20.64 9.56 16.70
N TYR A 822 -19.82 10.58 16.67
CA TYR A 822 -18.60 10.64 17.46
C TYR A 822 -18.85 11.44 18.73
N PHE A 823 -18.28 10.91 19.83
CA PHE A 823 -18.35 11.54 21.14
C PHE A 823 -16.94 11.93 21.57
N ILE A 824 -16.75 13.20 21.82
CA ILE A 824 -15.46 13.71 22.25
C ILE A 824 -15.61 14.31 23.63
N SER A 825 -14.83 13.83 24.58
CA SER A 825 -14.65 14.45 25.89
C SER A 825 -13.46 15.39 25.85
N PHE A 826 -13.56 16.52 26.48
CA PHE A 826 -12.44 17.44 26.69
C PHE A 826 -12.48 18.05 28.10
N PRO A 827 -11.36 18.65 28.55
CA PRO A 827 -11.27 19.17 29.91
C PRO A 827 -12.47 20.02 30.32
N GLU A 828 -12.80 20.05 31.59
CA GLU A 828 -13.91 20.82 32.19
C GLU A 828 -15.30 20.19 32.02
N ASN A 829 -15.41 18.85 31.88
CA ASN A 829 -16.68 18.12 31.78
C ASN A 829 -17.58 18.60 30.62
N LYS A 830 -16.96 18.90 29.48
CA LYS A 830 -17.65 19.29 28.27
C LYS A 830 -17.51 18.19 27.23
N PHE A 831 -18.55 18.02 26.43
CA PHE A 831 -18.62 16.97 25.44
C PHE A 831 -19.23 17.48 24.14
N LEU A 832 -18.72 17.01 23.04
CA LEU A 832 -19.32 17.21 21.73
C LEU A 832 -19.81 15.88 21.19
N LEU A 833 -20.99 15.89 20.63
CA LEU A 833 -21.59 14.77 19.94
C LEU A 833 -22.05 15.21 18.57
N TYR A 834 -21.61 14.49 17.55
CA TYR A 834 -22.08 14.68 16.20
C TYR A 834 -23.17 13.68 15.85
N LYS A 835 -24.24 14.18 15.23
CA LYS A 835 -25.38 13.38 14.77
C LYS A 835 -25.29 13.11 13.26
N ILE A 836 -25.79 11.97 12.81
CA ILE A 836 -25.78 11.55 11.39
C ILE A 836 -26.39 12.58 10.42
N ASN A 837 -27.27 13.46 10.91
CA ASN A 837 -27.90 14.52 10.10
C ASN A 837 -27.10 15.84 10.08
N GLU A 838 -25.77 15.78 10.24
CA GLU A 838 -24.87 16.94 10.22
C GLU A 838 -25.09 17.95 11.36
N GLU A 839 -25.84 17.60 12.39
CA GLU A 839 -26.02 18.45 13.55
C GLU A 839 -25.02 18.12 14.66
N ILE A 840 -24.42 19.15 15.26
CA ILE A 840 -23.48 19.02 16.36
C ILE A 840 -24.10 19.53 17.64
N TYR A 841 -24.01 18.73 18.69
CA TYR A 841 -24.51 19.05 20.01
C TYR A 841 -23.37 19.15 21.01
N LYS A 842 -23.52 20.03 21.97
CA LYS A 842 -22.64 20.20 23.12
C LYS A 842 -23.37 19.80 24.39
N LEU A 843 -22.77 18.93 25.17
CA LEU A 843 -23.22 18.58 26.51
C LEU A 843 -22.39 19.34 27.55
N GLU A 844 -23.05 20.02 28.45
CA GLU A 844 -22.42 20.62 29.62
C GLU A 844 -22.89 19.86 30.88
N LEU A 845 -21.94 19.17 31.51
CA LEU A 845 -22.21 18.47 32.77
C LEU A 845 -21.95 19.42 33.93
N THR A 846 -22.93 19.51 34.84
CA THR A 846 -22.86 20.30 36.07
C THR A 846 -22.38 19.45 37.26
N SER A 847 -22.60 18.11 37.15
CA SER A 847 -22.07 17.14 38.11
C SER A 847 -21.84 15.80 37.46
N LEU A 848 -20.69 15.21 37.73
CA LEU A 848 -20.34 13.82 37.37
C LEU A 848 -20.18 13.03 38.65
#